data_30aae40337323ed5e5c6051abe285270
#
_entry.id   30aae40337323ed5e5c6051abe285270
#
_cell.length_a   1.000
_cell.length_b   1.000
_cell.length_c   1.000
_cell.angle_alpha   90.00
_cell.angle_beta   90.00
_cell.angle_gamma   90.00
#
_symmetry.space_group_name_H-M   'P 1'
#
loop_
_entity.id
_entity.type
_entity.pdbx_description
1 polymer ?
#
loop_
_entity_poly.entity_id
_entity_poly.type
_entity_poly.pdbx_seq_one_letter_code
_entity_poly.pdbx_strand_id
1 'polypeptide(L)'
;CIRDSLIISGPAEDSSEMYRDINGLIPELTEADFEKDEKQRTVMLTEAGTERIEELLLERGIVSDGGMYDIQNISAIHHVNQALRAHKLFTRDVDYIVRNDMIVIIDEFTGRAMEGRRFSEGLHQALEAREGVTIQNENQTLASITFQNYFRLFPKLAGMTGTAMTEASEFAEIYSLDVVEMPTNTSVNRVDEDDEIYRTEKEKWSAIIDLIIDCQARGQPALVGTVSIEKSEILSDLLKKKKIEHQVLNARFHEQEAQIIAQAGVPGTVTIATNMAGRGTDIQLGGHVDMRMANEITGVDELKEAKIRAEVEAKKNDVIAANGLYVIGTERHESRRIDNQLRGRSGRQGDPGTSKFFLSLEDDLMRIFGSERMDGMLKKLGLEEGEAIVHPWINKALEKAQQKVEARNFEIRKQLLKYDDVMNDQRRVIYEQRRDIMRADDVNETVSDMRHEYIETLIGETIPAGSYLDQWDVSTLNDETQDTLALNVAISDWVKEEGIADQEILDRLKDHSNRKMAEKSANYGVELFRMAEKSILLQILDQQWKEHLLYLDHLRQGINLRAYAQRDPLNEYKREAFNLFDAMLINVRKVVTGALANLEIQVEQSSQSVRDSDVAAENERSESQIEANFDNNVSRPVVRNARGNICLLYTSPSPRDVEESGLAACACKKMGGGGGGGGGG
;
A
#
# COMPACT_ATOMS: atom_id res chain seq x y z
N CYS A 1 -11.19 3.33 -0.49
CA CYS A 1 -9.97 3.75 -1.22
C CYS A 1 -8.95 2.64 -1.17
N ILE A 2 -8.67 2.05 -2.32
CA ILE A 2 -7.86 0.81 -2.38
C ILE A 2 -6.35 1.10 -2.38
N ARG A 3 -5.91 2.37 -2.52
CA ARG A 3 -4.48 2.75 -2.55
C ARG A 3 -4.27 4.09 -1.85
N ASP A 4 -4.27 4.04 -0.53
CA ASP A 4 -4.03 5.25 0.28
C ASP A 4 -2.56 5.42 0.64
N SER A 5 -1.73 4.39 0.45
CA SER A 5 -0.34 4.36 0.92
C SER A 5 0.60 3.70 -0.10
N LEU A 6 1.84 4.18 -0.10
CA LEU A 6 2.97 3.48 -0.69
C LEU A 6 3.53 2.51 0.35
N ILE A 7 3.63 1.23 0.01
CA ILE A 7 4.07 0.18 0.91
C ILE A 7 5.21 -0.59 0.25
N ILE A 8 6.29 -0.79 1.00
CA ILE A 8 7.39 -1.70 0.64
C ILE A 8 7.26 -2.90 1.58
N SER A 9 7.11 -4.09 1.00
CA SER A 9 6.98 -5.34 1.74
C SER A 9 8.18 -6.26 1.47
N GLY A 10 8.51 -7.07 2.45
CA GLY A 10 9.52 -8.11 2.37
C GLY A 10 9.12 -9.31 3.23
N PRO A 11 9.84 -10.45 3.14
CA PRO A 11 9.55 -11.60 3.97
C PRO A 11 9.73 -11.26 5.46
N ALA A 12 8.77 -11.67 6.27
CA ALA A 12 8.89 -11.66 7.72
C ALA A 12 9.73 -12.85 8.21
N GLU A 13 10.16 -12.81 9.46
CA GLU A 13 10.70 -13.98 10.13
C GLU A 13 9.63 -15.08 10.24
N ASP A 14 10.10 -16.33 10.34
CA ASP A 14 9.20 -17.50 10.29
C ASP A 14 8.32 -17.57 11.55
N SER A 15 7.04 -17.25 11.40
CA SER A 15 6.00 -17.37 12.42
C SER A 15 5.10 -18.59 12.21
N SER A 16 5.51 -19.55 11.38
CA SER A 16 4.71 -20.70 10.97
C SER A 16 4.25 -21.59 12.14
N GLU A 17 5.04 -21.70 13.20
CA GLU A 17 4.66 -22.46 14.41
C GLU A 17 3.47 -21.84 15.12
N MET A 18 3.47 -20.54 15.33
CA MET A 18 2.37 -19.81 16.00
C MET A 18 1.04 -19.97 15.25
N TYR A 19 1.06 -19.95 13.90
CA TYR A 19 -0.15 -20.19 13.11
C TYR A 19 -0.69 -21.61 13.30
N ARG A 20 0.17 -22.63 13.41
CA ARG A 20 -0.23 -24.02 13.65
C ARG A 20 -0.82 -24.21 15.04
N ASP A 21 -0.16 -23.65 16.05
CA ASP A 21 -0.58 -23.79 17.45
C ASP A 21 -1.94 -23.13 17.68
N ILE A 22 -2.12 -21.92 17.22
CA ILE A 22 -3.39 -21.19 17.34
C ILE A 22 -4.48 -21.82 16.48
N ASN A 23 -4.16 -22.33 15.28
CA ASN A 23 -5.13 -23.04 14.45
C ASN A 23 -5.73 -24.25 15.19
N GLY A 24 -4.93 -24.94 16.02
CA GLY A 24 -5.38 -26.06 16.84
C GLY A 24 -6.33 -25.69 17.99
N LEU A 25 -6.44 -24.40 18.36
CA LEU A 25 -7.35 -23.93 19.41
C LEU A 25 -8.76 -23.61 18.89
N ILE A 26 -8.88 -23.12 17.67
CA ILE A 26 -10.17 -22.63 17.11
C ILE A 26 -11.27 -23.70 17.08
N PRO A 27 -10.99 -24.99 16.79
CA PRO A 27 -12.01 -26.04 16.85
C PRO A 27 -12.57 -26.31 18.25
N GLU A 28 -11.87 -25.88 19.31
CA GLU A 28 -12.32 -26.05 20.71
C GLU A 28 -13.35 -25.00 21.14
N LEU A 29 -13.58 -23.96 20.30
CA LEU A 29 -14.57 -22.93 20.51
C LEU A 29 -15.96 -23.38 20.08
N THR A 30 -16.96 -23.09 20.91
CA THR A 30 -18.37 -23.33 20.65
C THR A 30 -19.05 -22.16 19.94
N GLU A 31 -20.26 -22.34 19.45
CA GLU A 31 -21.03 -21.28 18.79
C GLU A 31 -21.39 -20.10 19.74
N ALA A 32 -21.31 -20.30 21.05
CA ALA A 32 -21.55 -19.25 22.03
C ALA A 32 -20.32 -18.32 22.22
N ASP A 33 -19.14 -18.75 21.82
CA ASP A 33 -17.88 -18.07 22.06
C ASP A 33 -17.56 -16.99 21.00
N PHE A 34 -18.32 -16.92 19.92
CA PHE A 34 -18.12 -15.92 18.87
C PHE A 34 -19.43 -15.46 18.23
N GLU A 35 -19.46 -14.22 17.75
CA GLU A 35 -20.54 -13.66 16.96
C GLU A 35 -20.10 -13.49 15.51
N LYS A 36 -20.94 -14.00 14.58
CA LYS A 36 -20.73 -13.91 13.13
C LYS A 36 -21.75 -12.96 12.49
N ASP A 37 -21.28 -11.88 11.87
CA ASP A 37 -22.09 -11.03 11.01
C ASP A 37 -21.82 -11.35 9.53
N GLU A 38 -22.76 -12.06 8.92
CA GLU A 38 -22.66 -12.46 7.49
C GLU A 38 -22.78 -11.28 6.53
N LYS A 39 -23.47 -10.19 6.93
CA LYS A 39 -23.65 -9.01 6.08
C LYS A 39 -22.38 -8.16 6.02
N GLN A 40 -21.67 -8.07 7.14
CA GLN A 40 -20.42 -7.31 7.25
C GLN A 40 -19.18 -8.21 7.02
N ARG A 41 -19.39 -9.54 6.87
CA ARG A 41 -18.29 -10.53 6.80
C ARG A 41 -17.27 -10.37 7.92
N THR A 42 -17.78 -10.19 9.14
CA THR A 42 -16.97 -10.08 10.35
C THR A 42 -17.31 -11.21 11.32
N VAL A 43 -16.32 -11.61 12.08
CA VAL A 43 -16.47 -12.54 13.21
C VAL A 43 -15.66 -11.97 14.37
N MET A 44 -16.26 -11.97 15.55
CA MET A 44 -15.64 -11.46 16.78
C MET A 44 -15.89 -12.42 17.91
N LEU A 45 -14.93 -12.53 18.83
CA LEU A 45 -15.11 -13.28 20.08
C LEU A 45 -16.13 -12.57 20.96
N THR A 46 -16.97 -13.34 21.66
CA THR A 46 -17.79 -12.85 22.76
C THR A 46 -16.93 -12.69 24.00
N GLU A 47 -17.48 -12.10 25.06
CA GLU A 47 -16.79 -11.99 26.35
C GLU A 47 -16.39 -13.39 26.88
N ALA A 48 -17.31 -14.36 26.85
CA ALA A 48 -17.05 -15.75 27.21
C ALA A 48 -16.01 -16.42 26.30
N GLY A 49 -16.05 -16.12 24.99
CA GLY A 49 -15.07 -16.64 24.03
C GLY A 49 -13.67 -16.06 24.25
N THR A 50 -13.58 -14.83 24.69
CA THR A 50 -12.32 -14.19 25.06
C THR A 50 -11.69 -14.85 26.28
N GLU A 51 -12.49 -15.07 27.35
CA GLU A 51 -12.02 -15.78 28.54
C GLU A 51 -11.56 -17.21 28.20
N ARG A 52 -12.34 -17.91 27.36
CA ARG A 52 -12.02 -19.28 26.96
C ARG A 52 -10.73 -19.39 26.14
N ILE A 53 -10.50 -18.48 25.19
CA ILE A 53 -9.27 -18.45 24.40
C ILE A 53 -8.06 -18.09 25.30
N GLU A 54 -8.23 -17.18 26.25
CA GLU A 54 -7.18 -16.80 27.18
C GLU A 54 -6.73 -18.00 28.02
N GLU A 55 -7.68 -18.78 28.56
CA GLU A 55 -7.37 -20.03 29.25
C GLU A 55 -6.58 -21.00 28.36
N LEU A 56 -7.02 -21.21 27.12
CA LEU A 56 -6.37 -22.13 26.19
C LEU A 56 -4.95 -21.69 25.79
N LEU A 57 -4.74 -20.38 25.63
CA LEU A 57 -3.42 -19.80 25.31
C LEU A 57 -2.44 -19.94 26.48
N LEU A 58 -2.92 -19.76 27.71
CA LEU A 58 -2.15 -19.97 28.93
C LEU A 58 -1.81 -21.44 29.15
N GLU A 59 -2.78 -22.36 28.96
CA GLU A 59 -2.55 -23.81 29.08
C GLU A 59 -1.47 -24.32 28.12
N ARG A 60 -1.37 -23.74 26.91
CA ARG A 60 -0.35 -24.11 25.93
C ARG A 60 0.95 -23.31 26.03
N GLY A 61 1.03 -22.36 26.96
CA GLY A 61 2.22 -21.56 27.18
C GLY A 61 2.55 -20.60 26.03
N ILE A 62 1.55 -20.23 25.20
CA ILE A 62 1.71 -19.30 24.08
C ILE A 62 1.74 -17.86 24.60
N VAL A 63 1.05 -17.59 25.72
CA VAL A 63 0.95 -16.30 26.36
C VAL A 63 1.50 -16.42 27.78
N SER A 64 2.30 -15.44 28.19
CA SER A 64 2.80 -15.33 29.57
C SER A 64 1.77 -14.65 30.47
N ASP A 65 1.98 -14.70 31.81
CA ASP A 65 1.15 -14.04 32.83
C ASP A 65 0.91 -12.57 32.48
N GLY A 66 -0.34 -12.24 32.20
CA GLY A 66 -0.83 -10.94 31.74
C GLY A 66 -2.10 -11.17 30.93
N GLY A 67 -3.07 -10.27 31.00
CA GLY A 67 -4.32 -10.41 30.28
C GLY A 67 -4.09 -10.48 28.76
N MET A 68 -5.01 -11.09 28.02
CA MET A 68 -4.97 -11.21 26.55
C MET A 68 -4.72 -9.87 25.86
N TYR A 69 -5.10 -8.75 26.49
CA TYR A 69 -4.95 -7.40 25.92
C TYR A 69 -3.68 -6.65 26.36
N ASP A 70 -2.74 -7.32 27.00
CA ASP A 70 -1.43 -6.74 27.30
C ASP A 70 -0.61 -6.54 26.00
N ILE A 71 0.26 -5.53 26.05
CA ILE A 71 1.09 -5.13 24.88
C ILE A 71 1.92 -6.30 24.36
N GLN A 72 2.40 -7.16 25.25
CA GLN A 72 3.21 -8.33 24.92
C GLN A 72 2.43 -9.40 24.15
N ASN A 73 1.10 -9.44 24.32
CA ASN A 73 0.23 -10.47 23.77
C ASN A 73 -0.53 -10.03 22.50
N ILE A 74 -0.29 -8.81 21.98
CA ILE A 74 -0.98 -8.26 20.80
C ILE A 74 -0.83 -9.15 19.57
N SER A 75 0.33 -9.76 19.39
CA SER A 75 0.58 -10.69 18.27
C SER A 75 -0.29 -11.93 18.35
N ALA A 76 -0.43 -12.53 19.54
CA ALA A 76 -1.27 -13.71 19.76
C ALA A 76 -2.75 -13.40 19.46
N ILE A 77 -3.26 -12.24 19.91
CA ILE A 77 -4.62 -11.79 19.59
C ILE A 77 -4.84 -11.67 18.08
N HIS A 78 -3.87 -11.08 17.39
CA HIS A 78 -3.95 -10.95 15.93
C HIS A 78 -4.07 -12.31 15.25
N HIS A 79 -3.22 -13.26 15.60
CA HIS A 79 -3.26 -14.61 15.04
C HIS A 79 -4.57 -15.37 15.39
N VAL A 80 -5.10 -15.21 16.60
CA VAL A 80 -6.39 -15.77 17.00
C VAL A 80 -7.52 -15.21 16.13
N ASN A 81 -7.55 -13.89 15.93
CA ASN A 81 -8.56 -13.26 15.08
C ASN A 81 -8.49 -13.74 13.63
N GLN A 82 -7.27 -13.88 13.07
CA GLN A 82 -7.11 -14.38 11.70
C GLN A 82 -7.48 -15.85 11.58
N ALA A 83 -7.12 -16.69 12.55
CA ALA A 83 -7.51 -18.08 12.59
C ALA A 83 -9.04 -18.24 12.72
N LEU A 84 -9.69 -17.44 13.57
CA LEU A 84 -11.15 -17.42 13.71
C LEU A 84 -11.83 -17.01 12.39
N ARG A 85 -11.33 -15.96 11.73
CA ARG A 85 -11.80 -15.55 10.40
C ARG A 85 -11.63 -16.65 9.37
N ALA A 86 -10.46 -17.28 9.31
CA ALA A 86 -10.18 -18.38 8.39
C ALA A 86 -11.17 -19.55 8.56
N HIS A 87 -11.49 -19.91 9.82
CA HIS A 87 -12.40 -21.04 10.10
C HIS A 87 -13.87 -20.72 9.88
N LYS A 88 -14.31 -19.49 10.17
CA LYS A 88 -15.75 -19.18 10.27
C LYS A 88 -16.29 -18.36 9.08
N LEU A 89 -15.44 -17.65 8.33
CA LEU A 89 -15.86 -16.78 7.23
C LEU A 89 -15.48 -17.31 5.84
N PHE A 90 -14.42 -18.09 5.73
CA PHE A 90 -13.91 -18.55 4.43
C PHE A 90 -14.25 -20.02 4.18
N THR A 91 -14.73 -20.31 2.99
CA THR A 91 -15.17 -21.67 2.59
C THR A 91 -14.31 -22.16 1.43
N ARG A 92 -13.77 -23.38 1.58
CA ARG A 92 -13.06 -24.04 0.50
C ARG A 92 -13.96 -24.26 -0.71
N ASP A 93 -13.39 -24.15 -1.90
CA ASP A 93 -14.03 -24.26 -3.21
C ASP A 93 -15.03 -23.13 -3.54
N VAL A 94 -15.19 -22.14 -2.64
CA VAL A 94 -15.97 -20.90 -2.85
C VAL A 94 -15.05 -19.68 -2.84
N ASP A 95 -14.33 -19.46 -1.74
CA ASP A 95 -13.45 -18.30 -1.56
C ASP A 95 -12.00 -18.61 -1.99
N TYR A 96 -11.59 -19.88 -1.91
CA TYR A 96 -10.26 -20.36 -2.31
C TYR A 96 -10.27 -21.85 -2.67
N ILE A 97 -9.25 -22.28 -3.41
CA ILE A 97 -8.97 -23.68 -3.72
C ILE A 97 -7.57 -24.08 -3.22
N VAL A 98 -7.39 -25.36 -2.94
CA VAL A 98 -6.06 -25.92 -2.65
C VAL A 98 -5.53 -26.60 -3.91
N ARG A 99 -4.38 -26.13 -4.42
CA ARG A 99 -3.72 -26.68 -5.61
C ARG A 99 -2.21 -26.72 -5.39
N ASN A 100 -1.59 -27.86 -5.65
CA ASN A 100 -0.13 -28.06 -5.50
C ASN A 100 0.42 -27.63 -4.12
N ASP A 101 -0.26 -28.03 -3.05
CA ASP A 101 0.09 -27.69 -1.66
C ASP A 101 0.10 -26.17 -1.39
N MET A 102 -0.69 -25.40 -2.15
CA MET A 102 -0.85 -23.96 -1.99
C MET A 102 -2.31 -23.55 -2.03
N ILE A 103 -2.64 -22.48 -1.32
CA ILE A 103 -3.94 -21.83 -1.38
C ILE A 103 -3.94 -20.86 -2.55
N VAL A 104 -4.95 -20.97 -3.41
CA VAL A 104 -5.20 -20.05 -4.53
C VAL A 104 -6.55 -19.39 -4.32
N ILE A 105 -6.56 -18.07 -4.30
CA ILE A 105 -7.77 -17.28 -4.08
C ILE A 105 -8.72 -17.40 -5.28
N ILE A 106 -10.02 -17.51 -5.02
CA ILE A 106 -11.06 -17.37 -6.04
C ILE A 106 -11.57 -15.93 -5.97
N ASP A 107 -11.59 -15.25 -7.11
CA ASP A 107 -12.21 -13.93 -7.21
C ASP A 107 -13.72 -14.04 -7.08
N GLU A 108 -14.28 -13.40 -6.06
CA GLU A 108 -15.70 -13.42 -5.72
C GLU A 108 -16.61 -12.99 -6.90
N PHE A 109 -16.15 -12.03 -7.72
CA PHE A 109 -16.95 -11.48 -8.81
C PHE A 109 -16.84 -12.28 -10.11
N THR A 110 -15.72 -12.94 -10.35
CA THR A 110 -15.49 -13.63 -11.62
C THR A 110 -15.43 -15.14 -11.49
N GLY A 111 -15.35 -15.69 -10.27
CA GLY A 111 -15.16 -17.11 -10.00
C GLY A 111 -13.84 -17.67 -10.51
N ARG A 112 -12.86 -16.81 -10.86
CA ARG A 112 -11.57 -17.22 -11.40
C ARG A 112 -10.52 -17.38 -10.31
N ALA A 113 -9.70 -18.41 -10.45
CA ALA A 113 -8.52 -18.60 -9.61
C ALA A 113 -7.49 -17.49 -9.89
N MET A 114 -7.05 -16.79 -8.84
CA MET A 114 -6.07 -15.71 -8.90
C MET A 114 -4.71 -16.23 -8.43
N GLU A 115 -3.94 -16.79 -9.33
CA GLU A 115 -2.60 -17.27 -9.01
C GLU A 115 -1.66 -16.09 -8.66
N GLY A 116 -0.81 -16.30 -7.65
CA GLY A 116 0.14 -15.30 -7.19
C GLY A 116 -0.43 -14.21 -6.26
N ARG A 117 -1.75 -14.15 -6.05
CA ARG A 117 -2.36 -13.28 -5.03
C ARG A 117 -2.48 -14.00 -3.70
N ARG A 118 -2.32 -13.25 -2.61
CA ARG A 118 -2.47 -13.74 -1.24
C ARG A 118 -3.40 -12.82 -0.46
N PHE A 119 -4.13 -13.38 0.52
CA PHE A 119 -4.84 -12.57 1.50
C PHE A 119 -3.81 -11.85 2.38
N SER A 120 -4.12 -10.63 2.78
CA SER A 120 -3.28 -9.80 3.65
C SER A 120 -3.46 -10.17 5.13
N GLU A 121 -2.61 -9.59 5.95
CA GLU A 121 -2.75 -9.59 7.42
C GLU A 121 -2.70 -10.99 8.06
N GLY A 122 -1.90 -11.91 7.54
CA GLY A 122 -1.78 -13.27 8.10
C GLY A 122 -2.97 -14.19 7.81
N LEU A 123 -4.04 -13.71 7.18
CA LEU A 123 -5.21 -14.54 6.86
C LEU A 123 -4.86 -15.70 5.91
N HIS A 124 -3.95 -15.46 4.95
CA HIS A 124 -3.52 -16.50 4.02
C HIS A 124 -2.83 -17.64 4.75
N GLN A 125 -1.92 -17.31 5.67
CA GLN A 125 -1.22 -18.24 6.53
C GLN A 125 -2.16 -19.00 7.48
N ALA A 126 -3.16 -18.31 8.02
CA ALA A 126 -4.21 -18.94 8.83
C ALA A 126 -5.03 -19.95 8.02
N LEU A 127 -5.30 -19.68 6.74
CA LEU A 127 -5.94 -20.63 5.82
C LEU A 127 -5.00 -21.80 5.46
N GLU A 128 -3.72 -21.51 5.21
CA GLU A 128 -2.69 -22.55 4.98
C GLU A 128 -2.57 -23.49 6.20
N ALA A 129 -2.58 -22.93 7.43
CA ALA A 129 -2.60 -23.71 8.66
C ALA A 129 -3.88 -24.55 8.80
N ARG A 130 -5.04 -23.98 8.48
CA ARG A 130 -6.33 -24.67 8.52
C ARG A 130 -6.39 -25.85 7.57
N GLU A 131 -5.89 -25.70 6.34
CA GLU A 131 -5.91 -26.75 5.32
C GLU A 131 -4.73 -27.74 5.47
N GLY A 132 -3.80 -27.49 6.40
CA GLY A 132 -2.64 -28.34 6.66
C GLY A 132 -1.62 -28.36 5.51
N VAL A 133 -1.61 -27.33 4.67
CA VAL A 133 -0.62 -27.14 3.61
C VAL A 133 0.63 -26.43 4.14
N THR A 134 1.68 -26.36 3.32
CA THR A 134 2.91 -25.65 3.70
C THR A 134 2.64 -24.17 3.94
N ILE A 135 2.85 -23.70 5.19
CA ILE A 135 2.69 -22.29 5.55
C ILE A 135 3.90 -21.54 4.99
N GLN A 136 3.62 -20.55 4.14
CA GLN A 136 4.65 -19.70 3.57
C GLN A 136 4.85 -18.46 4.44
N ASN A 137 6.08 -17.92 4.44
CA ASN A 137 6.40 -16.73 5.21
C ASN A 137 5.43 -15.57 4.90
N GLU A 138 5.05 -14.87 5.94
CA GLU A 138 4.25 -13.67 5.82
C GLU A 138 5.09 -12.54 5.20
N ASN A 139 4.42 -11.67 4.46
CA ASN A 139 5.06 -10.44 4.01
C ASN A 139 4.89 -9.36 5.07
N GLN A 140 5.99 -8.94 5.67
CA GLN A 140 6.02 -7.84 6.61
C GLN A 140 6.17 -6.50 5.88
N THR A 141 5.49 -5.48 6.36
CA THR A 141 5.69 -4.10 5.89
C THR A 141 7.07 -3.60 6.35
N LEU A 142 7.97 -3.37 5.40
CA LEU A 142 9.29 -2.81 5.68
C LEU A 142 9.26 -1.28 5.79
N ALA A 143 8.41 -0.65 5.00
CA ALA A 143 8.16 0.78 5.04
C ALA A 143 6.77 1.09 4.46
N SER A 144 6.10 2.07 5.01
CA SER A 144 4.83 2.58 4.48
C SER A 144 4.77 4.09 4.65
N ILE A 145 4.10 4.77 3.74
CA ILE A 145 3.80 6.19 3.85
C ILE A 145 2.51 6.46 3.07
N THR A 146 1.61 7.27 3.62
CA THR A 146 0.44 7.71 2.86
C THR A 146 0.85 8.64 1.71
N PHE A 147 0.08 8.64 0.61
CA PHE A 147 0.34 9.59 -0.49
C PHE A 147 0.32 11.04 0.00
N GLN A 148 -0.57 11.37 0.93
CA GLN A 148 -0.67 12.70 1.50
C GLN A 148 0.63 13.11 2.20
N ASN A 149 1.16 12.27 3.08
CA ASN A 149 2.41 12.55 3.78
C ASN A 149 3.62 12.50 2.83
N TYR A 150 3.60 11.61 1.83
CA TYR A 150 4.65 11.58 0.81
C TYR A 150 4.73 12.90 0.04
N PHE A 151 3.61 13.43 -0.45
CA PHE A 151 3.62 14.69 -1.19
C PHE A 151 3.90 15.92 -0.31
N ARG A 152 3.59 15.86 0.99
CA ARG A 152 3.99 16.90 1.96
C ARG A 152 5.50 17.02 2.18
N LEU A 153 6.30 16.02 1.78
CA LEU A 153 7.76 16.09 1.84
C LEU A 153 8.36 17.09 0.84
N PHE A 154 7.63 17.46 -0.21
CA PHE A 154 8.11 18.35 -1.24
C PHE A 154 7.87 19.81 -0.84
N PRO A 155 8.92 20.67 -0.79
CA PRO A 155 8.79 22.08 -0.43
C PRO A 155 8.03 22.90 -1.48
N LYS A 156 7.99 22.44 -2.72
CA LYS A 156 7.19 23.00 -3.82
C LYS A 156 6.37 21.90 -4.44
N LEU A 157 5.06 22.04 -4.36
CA LEU A 157 4.09 21.12 -4.94
C LEU A 157 3.13 21.89 -5.83
N ALA A 158 2.92 21.40 -7.05
CA ALA A 158 1.94 21.93 -7.98
C ALA A 158 1.41 20.79 -8.85
N GLY A 159 0.22 20.96 -9.39
CA GLY A 159 -0.41 19.99 -10.28
C GLY A 159 -1.36 20.65 -11.26
N MET A 160 -1.71 19.95 -12.32
CA MET A 160 -2.68 20.41 -13.32
C MET A 160 -3.68 19.30 -13.60
N THR A 161 -4.96 19.65 -13.56
CA THR A 161 -6.07 18.76 -13.92
C THR A 161 -7.29 19.55 -14.31
N GLY A 162 -8.10 19.02 -15.20
CA GLY A 162 -9.37 19.65 -15.60
C GLY A 162 -10.50 19.52 -14.56
N THR A 163 -10.27 18.84 -13.42
CA THR A 163 -11.32 18.50 -12.45
C THR A 163 -10.93 18.80 -11.00
N ALA A 164 -9.97 19.70 -10.75
CA ALA A 164 -9.51 20.00 -9.39
C ALA A 164 -10.53 20.78 -8.56
N MET A 165 -11.37 21.60 -9.18
CA MET A 165 -12.25 22.52 -8.48
C MET A 165 -13.26 21.81 -7.55
N THR A 166 -13.69 20.59 -7.89
CA THR A 166 -14.59 19.79 -7.03
C THR A 166 -13.95 19.40 -5.71
N GLU A 167 -12.63 19.32 -5.66
CA GLU A 167 -11.84 18.88 -4.50
C GLU A 167 -10.98 20.03 -3.92
N ALA A 168 -11.29 21.28 -4.25
CA ALA A 168 -10.49 22.46 -3.86
C ALA A 168 -10.31 22.56 -2.34
N SER A 169 -11.36 22.26 -1.56
CA SER A 169 -11.30 22.27 -0.10
C SER A 169 -10.33 21.19 0.45
N GLU A 170 -10.26 20.02 -0.17
CA GLU A 170 -9.34 18.96 0.20
C GLU A 170 -7.88 19.37 -0.11
N PHE A 171 -7.62 19.98 -1.27
CA PHE A 171 -6.29 20.50 -1.61
C PHE A 171 -5.83 21.60 -0.64
N ALA A 172 -6.71 22.50 -0.26
CA ALA A 172 -6.40 23.54 0.71
C ALA A 172 -6.10 22.98 2.10
N GLU A 173 -6.93 22.05 2.60
CA GLU A 173 -6.80 21.53 3.96
C GLU A 173 -5.60 20.56 4.10
N ILE A 174 -5.36 19.69 3.11
CA ILE A 174 -4.30 18.65 3.22
C ILE A 174 -2.94 19.21 2.81
N TYR A 175 -2.88 19.99 1.71
CA TYR A 175 -1.61 20.39 1.09
C TYR A 175 -1.35 21.89 1.16
N SER A 176 -2.30 22.68 1.68
CA SER A 176 -2.26 24.16 1.65
C SER A 176 -2.09 24.71 0.23
N LEU A 177 -2.75 24.05 -0.74
CA LEU A 177 -2.72 24.45 -2.15
C LEU A 177 -4.03 25.13 -2.55
N ASP A 178 -3.91 26.28 -3.18
CA ASP A 178 -5.04 26.94 -3.83
C ASP A 178 -5.28 26.39 -5.23
N VAL A 179 -6.55 26.22 -5.58
CA VAL A 179 -6.97 25.80 -6.92
C VAL A 179 -7.29 27.04 -7.75
N VAL A 180 -6.52 27.25 -8.81
CA VAL A 180 -6.71 28.35 -9.75
C VAL A 180 -7.33 27.84 -11.04
N GLU A 181 -8.49 28.37 -11.40
CA GLU A 181 -9.17 28.03 -12.65
C GLU A 181 -8.54 28.81 -13.81
N MET A 182 -7.99 28.07 -14.76
CA MET A 182 -7.45 28.61 -16.00
C MET A 182 -8.49 28.43 -17.11
N PRO A 183 -8.88 29.48 -17.82
CA PRO A 183 -9.84 29.39 -18.92
C PRO A 183 -9.26 28.46 -20.02
N THR A 184 -10.15 27.75 -20.71
CA THR A 184 -9.79 26.90 -21.86
C THR A 184 -9.29 27.77 -23.03
N ASN A 185 -8.33 27.23 -23.81
CA ASN A 185 -7.76 27.91 -24.98
C ASN A 185 -8.84 28.25 -26.03
N THR A 186 -9.79 27.36 -26.24
CA THR A 186 -10.96 27.51 -27.12
C THR A 186 -12.24 27.33 -26.31
N SER A 187 -13.35 27.91 -26.73
CA SER A 187 -14.64 27.71 -26.08
C SER A 187 -15.06 26.25 -26.14
N VAL A 188 -15.68 25.77 -25.06
CA VAL A 188 -16.23 24.40 -25.00
C VAL A 188 -17.55 24.37 -25.78
N ASN A 189 -17.57 23.60 -26.86
CA ASN A 189 -18.75 23.46 -27.74
C ASN A 189 -19.54 22.17 -27.41
N ARG A 190 -19.18 21.44 -26.32
CA ARG A 190 -19.89 20.26 -25.88
C ARG A 190 -21.24 20.65 -25.28
N VAL A 191 -22.27 19.89 -25.62
CA VAL A 191 -23.60 19.99 -25.01
C VAL A 191 -23.76 18.90 -23.96
N ASP A 192 -23.94 19.32 -22.70
CA ASP A 192 -24.22 18.40 -21.61
C ASP A 192 -25.73 18.37 -21.39
N GLU A 193 -26.37 17.25 -21.83
CA GLU A 193 -27.81 17.07 -21.71
C GLU A 193 -28.21 16.73 -20.26
N ASP A 194 -29.47 16.97 -19.92
CA ASP A 194 -30.05 16.59 -18.64
C ASP A 194 -30.06 15.06 -18.48
N ASP A 195 -29.89 14.60 -17.22
CA ASP A 195 -29.92 13.18 -16.90
C ASP A 195 -31.32 12.61 -17.08
N GLU A 196 -31.40 11.38 -17.59
CA GLU A 196 -32.64 10.60 -17.68
C GLU A 196 -32.68 9.56 -16.57
N ILE A 197 -33.79 9.57 -15.79
CA ILE A 197 -33.97 8.63 -14.68
C ILE A 197 -35.14 7.69 -14.99
N TYR A 198 -34.84 6.40 -14.93
CA TYR A 198 -35.78 5.32 -15.15
C TYR A 198 -36.09 4.61 -13.81
N ARG A 199 -37.23 3.92 -13.75
CA ARG A 199 -37.58 3.16 -12.55
C ARG A 199 -36.72 1.93 -12.37
N THR A 200 -36.47 1.20 -13.46
CA THR A 200 -35.76 -0.07 -13.46
C THR A 200 -34.49 -0.01 -14.30
N GLU A 201 -33.53 -0.86 -13.98
CA GLU A 201 -32.30 -1.02 -14.80
C GLU A 201 -32.63 -1.49 -16.23
N LYS A 202 -33.69 -2.30 -16.40
CA LYS A 202 -34.09 -2.82 -17.73
C LYS A 202 -34.54 -1.70 -18.66
N GLU A 203 -35.33 -0.75 -18.16
CA GLU A 203 -35.78 0.43 -18.90
C GLU A 203 -34.59 1.30 -19.27
N LYS A 204 -33.69 1.55 -18.33
CA LYS A 204 -32.44 2.27 -18.54
C LYS A 204 -31.60 1.64 -19.67
N TRP A 205 -31.37 0.32 -19.62
CA TRP A 205 -30.62 -0.37 -20.65
C TRP A 205 -31.27 -0.29 -22.02
N SER A 206 -32.59 -0.37 -22.09
CA SER A 206 -33.32 -0.21 -23.35
C SER A 206 -33.09 1.16 -23.97
N ALA A 207 -33.22 2.22 -23.18
CA ALA A 207 -33.03 3.58 -23.62
C ALA A 207 -31.58 3.87 -24.07
N ILE A 208 -30.59 3.32 -23.37
CA ILE A 208 -29.16 3.41 -23.76
C ILE A 208 -28.96 2.73 -25.13
N ILE A 209 -29.52 1.55 -25.34
CA ILE A 209 -29.40 0.82 -26.60
C ILE A 209 -30.07 1.58 -27.74
N ASP A 210 -31.24 2.14 -27.52
CA ASP A 210 -31.95 2.93 -28.53
C ASP A 210 -31.16 4.18 -28.94
N LEU A 211 -30.52 4.86 -27.98
CA LEU A 211 -29.63 5.99 -28.26
C LEU A 211 -28.34 5.54 -29.03
N ILE A 212 -27.77 4.37 -28.70
CA ILE A 212 -26.62 3.82 -29.42
C ILE A 212 -26.99 3.54 -30.88
N ILE A 213 -28.16 2.96 -31.13
CA ILE A 213 -28.67 2.71 -32.48
C ILE A 213 -28.82 4.02 -33.26
N ASP A 214 -29.36 5.04 -32.64
CA ASP A 214 -29.52 6.37 -33.25
C ASP A 214 -28.15 7.02 -33.56
N CYS A 215 -27.19 6.96 -32.65
CA CYS A 215 -25.84 7.44 -32.88
C CYS A 215 -25.17 6.72 -34.06
N GLN A 216 -25.29 5.38 -34.14
CA GLN A 216 -24.78 4.60 -35.25
C GLN A 216 -25.41 4.99 -36.59
N ALA A 217 -26.73 5.17 -36.61
CA ALA A 217 -27.47 5.59 -37.81
C ALA A 217 -27.02 6.99 -38.32
N ARG A 218 -26.63 7.88 -37.43
CA ARG A 218 -26.11 9.22 -37.77
C ARG A 218 -24.61 9.22 -38.08
N GLY A 219 -23.92 8.09 -37.95
CA GLY A 219 -22.47 8.02 -38.06
C GLY A 219 -21.72 8.68 -36.91
N GLN A 220 -22.38 8.96 -35.78
CA GLN A 220 -21.79 9.54 -34.58
C GLN A 220 -21.12 8.49 -33.72
N PRO A 221 -19.83 8.62 -33.35
CA PRO A 221 -19.18 7.70 -32.45
C PRO A 221 -19.75 7.84 -31.03
N ALA A 222 -19.96 6.71 -30.35
CA ALA A 222 -20.49 6.65 -29.00
C ALA A 222 -19.50 5.99 -28.03
N LEU A 223 -19.21 6.69 -26.92
CA LEU A 223 -18.44 6.18 -25.80
C LEU A 223 -19.35 5.95 -24.62
N VAL A 224 -19.54 4.69 -24.22
CA VAL A 224 -20.41 4.32 -23.10
C VAL A 224 -19.56 4.06 -21.86
N GLY A 225 -19.68 4.90 -20.84
CA GLY A 225 -18.99 4.77 -19.55
C GLY A 225 -19.79 3.93 -18.58
N THR A 226 -19.19 2.86 -18.05
CA THR A 226 -19.79 1.98 -17.02
C THR A 226 -18.99 2.05 -15.72
N VAL A 227 -19.63 1.85 -14.57
CA VAL A 227 -18.99 1.93 -13.26
C VAL A 227 -18.24 0.65 -12.89
N SER A 228 -18.60 -0.49 -13.47
CA SER A 228 -17.96 -1.78 -13.19
C SER A 228 -17.73 -2.61 -14.45
N ILE A 229 -16.85 -3.61 -14.33
CA ILE A 229 -16.60 -4.60 -15.39
C ILE A 229 -17.87 -5.39 -15.67
N GLU A 230 -18.58 -5.82 -14.63
CA GLU A 230 -19.82 -6.58 -14.73
C GLU A 230 -20.88 -5.83 -15.58
N LYS A 231 -21.13 -4.55 -15.27
CA LYS A 231 -22.06 -3.72 -16.04
C LYS A 231 -21.62 -3.51 -17.48
N SER A 232 -20.32 -3.49 -17.75
CA SER A 232 -19.78 -3.45 -19.13
C SER A 232 -20.07 -4.74 -19.90
N GLU A 233 -19.99 -5.89 -19.22
CA GLU A 233 -20.31 -7.19 -19.82
C GLU A 233 -21.80 -7.37 -20.07
N ILE A 234 -22.66 -6.97 -19.12
CA ILE A 234 -24.11 -6.98 -19.28
C ILE A 234 -24.52 -6.17 -20.53
N LEU A 235 -24.01 -4.93 -20.64
CA LEU A 235 -24.31 -4.12 -21.82
C LEU A 235 -23.77 -4.72 -23.11
N SER A 236 -22.55 -5.26 -23.10
CA SER A 236 -21.98 -5.96 -24.24
C SER A 236 -22.86 -7.12 -24.72
N ASP A 237 -23.37 -7.92 -23.81
CA ASP A 237 -24.24 -9.06 -24.16
C ASP A 237 -25.60 -8.61 -24.69
N LEU A 238 -26.14 -7.51 -24.19
CA LEU A 238 -27.36 -6.90 -24.73
C LEU A 238 -27.16 -6.37 -26.15
N LEU A 239 -26.02 -5.71 -26.43
CA LEU A 239 -25.68 -5.21 -27.77
C LEU A 239 -25.42 -6.36 -28.75
N LYS A 240 -24.76 -7.45 -28.34
CA LYS A 240 -24.60 -8.67 -29.15
C LYS A 240 -25.94 -9.29 -29.54
N LYS A 241 -26.89 -9.37 -28.62
CA LYS A 241 -28.25 -9.85 -28.90
C LYS A 241 -28.96 -9.01 -29.96
N LYS A 242 -28.70 -7.69 -29.99
CA LYS A 242 -29.22 -6.76 -31.01
C LYS A 242 -28.36 -6.70 -32.26
N LYS A 243 -27.23 -7.46 -32.34
CA LYS A 243 -26.27 -7.48 -33.45
C LYS A 243 -25.62 -6.12 -33.71
N ILE A 244 -25.37 -5.35 -32.69
CA ILE A 244 -24.68 -4.05 -32.76
C ILE A 244 -23.18 -4.31 -32.57
N GLU A 245 -22.36 -3.93 -33.56
CA GLU A 245 -20.90 -4.00 -33.44
C GLU A 245 -20.40 -2.99 -32.41
N HIS A 246 -19.57 -3.47 -31.48
CA HIS A 246 -19.01 -2.65 -30.41
C HIS A 246 -17.70 -3.23 -29.94
N GLN A 247 -16.90 -2.39 -29.28
CA GLN A 247 -15.66 -2.77 -28.60
C GLN A 247 -15.79 -2.57 -27.11
N VAL A 248 -15.20 -3.47 -26.31
CA VAL A 248 -15.22 -3.39 -24.85
C VAL A 248 -13.83 -3.13 -24.33
N LEU A 249 -13.68 -2.05 -23.56
CA LEU A 249 -12.47 -1.63 -22.92
C LEU A 249 -12.60 -1.74 -21.42
N ASN A 250 -12.05 -2.79 -20.87
CA ASN A 250 -11.98 -3.02 -19.43
C ASN A 250 -10.62 -3.59 -19.04
N ALA A 251 -10.35 -3.74 -17.73
CA ALA A 251 -9.07 -4.21 -17.21
C ALA A 251 -8.63 -5.60 -17.71
N ARG A 252 -9.51 -6.36 -18.37
CA ARG A 252 -9.17 -7.67 -18.98
C ARG A 252 -8.49 -7.54 -20.33
N PHE A 253 -8.66 -6.41 -21.04
CA PHE A 253 -8.17 -6.17 -22.38
C PHE A 253 -7.11 -5.06 -22.43
N HIS A 254 -6.31 -4.95 -21.37
CA HIS A 254 -5.31 -3.90 -21.22
C HIS A 254 -4.29 -3.83 -22.38
N GLU A 255 -3.88 -4.97 -22.93
CA GLU A 255 -2.95 -5.01 -24.06
C GLU A 255 -3.51 -4.39 -25.35
N GLN A 256 -4.84 -4.38 -25.50
CA GLN A 256 -5.53 -3.84 -26.68
C GLN A 256 -6.08 -2.42 -26.43
N GLU A 257 -5.92 -1.89 -25.25
CA GLU A 257 -6.48 -0.60 -24.83
C GLU A 257 -6.14 0.52 -25.81
N ALA A 258 -4.88 0.69 -26.13
CA ALA A 258 -4.42 1.74 -27.03
C ALA A 258 -5.03 1.61 -28.44
N GLN A 259 -5.20 0.39 -28.95
CA GLN A 259 -5.78 0.14 -30.27
C GLN A 259 -7.29 0.45 -30.28
N ILE A 260 -8.00 0.06 -29.22
CA ILE A 260 -9.43 0.31 -29.09
C ILE A 260 -9.71 1.82 -29.00
N ILE A 261 -8.94 2.54 -28.18
CA ILE A 261 -9.09 4.00 -28.03
C ILE A 261 -8.75 4.74 -29.31
N ALA A 262 -7.73 4.30 -30.03
CA ALA A 262 -7.37 4.91 -31.30
C ALA A 262 -8.49 4.84 -32.34
N GLN A 263 -9.40 3.89 -32.23
CA GLN A 263 -10.56 3.72 -33.12
C GLN A 263 -11.86 4.29 -32.56
N ALA A 264 -11.91 4.63 -31.26
CA ALA A 264 -13.14 5.08 -30.60
C ALA A 264 -13.74 6.38 -31.20
N GLY A 265 -12.96 7.17 -31.92
CA GLY A 265 -13.42 8.38 -32.62
C GLY A 265 -13.79 8.20 -34.08
N VAL A 266 -13.79 6.97 -34.59
CA VAL A 266 -14.17 6.67 -36.02
C VAL A 266 -15.69 6.74 -36.17
N PRO A 267 -16.23 7.23 -37.33
CA PRO A 267 -17.69 7.34 -37.51
C PRO A 267 -18.44 6.06 -37.21
N GLY A 268 -19.50 6.16 -36.38
CA GLY A 268 -20.43 5.08 -36.04
C GLY A 268 -19.85 3.99 -35.13
N THR A 269 -18.62 4.14 -34.58
CA THR A 269 -18.09 3.18 -33.61
C THR A 269 -18.74 3.31 -32.26
N VAL A 270 -18.94 2.16 -31.60
CA VAL A 270 -19.44 2.06 -30.24
C VAL A 270 -18.38 1.46 -29.36
N THR A 271 -17.96 2.19 -28.32
CA THR A 271 -16.94 1.73 -27.36
C THR A 271 -17.54 1.74 -25.97
N ILE A 272 -17.55 0.59 -25.31
CA ILE A 272 -17.93 0.47 -23.89
C ILE A 272 -16.65 0.53 -23.07
N ALA A 273 -16.54 1.47 -22.17
CA ALA A 273 -15.35 1.64 -21.32
C ALA A 273 -15.72 1.69 -19.84
N THR A 274 -14.96 0.99 -18.99
CA THR A 274 -15.02 1.24 -17.55
C THR A 274 -14.34 2.57 -17.22
N ASN A 275 -14.69 3.18 -16.09
CA ASN A 275 -14.29 4.53 -15.69
C ASN A 275 -12.83 4.90 -15.92
N MET A 276 -11.94 3.97 -15.64
CA MET A 276 -10.49 4.20 -15.64
C MET A 276 -9.84 3.82 -16.98
N ALA A 277 -10.56 3.10 -17.83
CA ALA A 277 -10.03 2.66 -19.10
C ALA A 277 -9.81 3.86 -20.05
N GLY A 278 -8.67 3.89 -20.69
CA GLY A 278 -8.27 4.98 -21.60
C GLY A 278 -7.88 6.29 -20.89
N ARG A 279 -7.63 6.31 -19.60
CA ARG A 279 -7.14 7.50 -18.92
C ARG A 279 -5.75 7.88 -19.42
N GLY A 280 -5.56 9.17 -19.73
CA GLY A 280 -4.29 9.66 -20.26
C GLY A 280 -4.15 9.53 -21.78
N THR A 281 -5.08 8.86 -22.46
CA THR A 281 -5.12 8.74 -23.92
C THR A 281 -6.18 9.66 -24.52
N ASP A 282 -5.87 10.29 -25.63
CA ASP A 282 -6.80 11.17 -26.35
C ASP A 282 -7.63 10.39 -27.36
N ILE A 283 -8.94 10.67 -27.42
CA ILE A 283 -9.84 10.14 -28.44
C ILE A 283 -9.87 11.15 -29.59
N GLN A 284 -9.18 10.85 -30.68
CA GLN A 284 -9.14 11.70 -31.87
C GLN A 284 -10.33 11.40 -32.77
N LEU A 285 -11.07 12.44 -33.16
CA LEU A 285 -12.17 12.32 -34.10
C LEU A 285 -11.64 11.87 -35.49
N GLY A 286 -12.29 10.88 -36.07
CA GLY A 286 -11.85 10.25 -37.33
C GLY A 286 -10.84 9.11 -37.16
N GLY A 287 -10.26 8.93 -35.96
CA GLY A 287 -9.26 7.94 -35.63
C GLY A 287 -7.85 8.48 -35.48
N HIS A 288 -6.92 7.70 -34.94
CA HIS A 288 -5.55 8.12 -34.63
C HIS A 288 -4.63 7.87 -35.86
N VAL A 289 -4.12 8.96 -36.45
CA VAL A 289 -3.28 8.92 -37.65
C VAL A 289 -2.00 8.11 -37.44
N ASP A 290 -1.24 8.43 -36.35
CA ASP A 290 0.07 7.82 -36.14
C ASP A 290 -0.02 6.31 -35.86
N MET A 291 -1.07 5.85 -35.14
CA MET A 291 -1.27 4.41 -34.94
C MET A 291 -1.67 3.68 -36.24
N ARG A 292 -2.47 4.32 -37.07
CA ARG A 292 -2.76 3.74 -38.41
C ARG A 292 -1.49 3.66 -39.27
N MET A 293 -0.66 4.70 -39.24
CA MET A 293 0.61 4.68 -39.95
C MET A 293 1.53 3.58 -39.45
N ALA A 294 1.66 3.41 -38.14
CA ALA A 294 2.49 2.37 -37.54
C ALA A 294 2.02 0.94 -37.88
N ASN A 295 0.71 0.73 -38.06
CA ASN A 295 0.13 -0.58 -38.37
C ASN A 295 0.10 -0.89 -39.88
N GLU A 296 -0.07 0.13 -40.73
CA GLU A 296 -0.31 -0.05 -42.15
C GLU A 296 0.94 0.23 -43.04
N ILE A 297 1.96 0.92 -42.49
CA ILE A 297 3.17 1.29 -43.24
C ILE A 297 4.39 0.59 -42.65
N THR A 298 4.98 -0.32 -43.42
CA THR A 298 6.29 -0.92 -43.15
C THR A 298 7.36 -0.18 -43.97
N GLY A 299 7.96 0.87 -43.42
CA GLY A 299 8.96 1.70 -44.08
C GLY A 299 8.47 3.12 -44.42
N VAL A 300 9.31 3.95 -45.02
CA VAL A 300 8.95 5.32 -45.41
C VAL A 300 8.19 5.29 -46.76
N ASP A 301 6.88 5.58 -46.73
CA ASP A 301 6.00 5.67 -47.89
C ASP A 301 5.13 6.93 -47.81
N GLU A 302 5.66 8.05 -48.27
CA GLU A 302 5.02 9.37 -48.20
C GLU A 302 3.64 9.40 -48.93
N LEU A 303 3.43 8.62 -49.95
CA LEU A 303 2.16 8.56 -50.69
C LEU A 303 1.07 7.88 -49.84
N LYS A 304 1.41 6.79 -49.16
CA LYS A 304 0.47 6.12 -48.28
C LYS A 304 0.19 6.96 -47.03
N GLU A 305 1.20 7.62 -46.48
CA GLU A 305 1.03 8.55 -45.37
C GLU A 305 0.04 9.68 -45.73
N ALA A 306 0.25 10.36 -46.86
CA ALA A 306 -0.66 11.41 -47.31
C ALA A 306 -2.09 10.89 -47.52
N LYS A 307 -2.26 9.67 -48.03
CA LYS A 307 -3.57 9.04 -48.20
C LYS A 307 -4.26 8.76 -46.83
N ILE A 308 -3.54 8.18 -45.86
CA ILE A 308 -4.07 7.91 -44.55
C ILE A 308 -4.51 9.22 -43.84
N ARG A 309 -3.68 10.28 -43.94
CA ARG A 309 -4.03 11.60 -43.39
C ARG A 309 -5.30 12.17 -44.01
N ALA A 310 -5.42 12.08 -45.35
CA ALA A 310 -6.62 12.54 -46.06
C ALA A 310 -7.88 11.73 -45.66
N GLU A 311 -7.77 10.42 -45.52
CA GLU A 311 -8.87 9.56 -45.12
C GLU A 311 -9.34 9.86 -43.67
N VAL A 312 -8.39 10.05 -42.73
CA VAL A 312 -8.71 10.37 -41.35
C VAL A 312 -9.34 11.77 -41.25
N GLU A 313 -8.84 12.74 -42.02
CA GLU A 313 -9.41 14.08 -42.07
C GLU A 313 -10.83 14.09 -42.65
N ALA A 314 -11.10 13.30 -43.67
CA ALA A 314 -12.45 13.14 -44.21
C ALA A 314 -13.40 12.53 -43.15
N LYS A 315 -12.99 11.45 -42.48
CA LYS A 315 -13.75 10.83 -41.39
C LYS A 315 -13.96 11.79 -40.22
N LYS A 316 -12.97 12.63 -39.89
CA LYS A 316 -13.08 13.66 -38.86
C LYS A 316 -14.19 14.66 -39.20
N ASN A 317 -14.22 15.13 -40.45
CA ASN A 317 -15.25 16.05 -40.91
C ASN A 317 -16.65 15.41 -40.84
N ASP A 318 -16.79 14.13 -41.20
CA ASP A 318 -18.03 13.39 -41.06
C ASP A 318 -18.51 13.33 -39.58
N VAL A 319 -17.59 13.04 -38.67
CA VAL A 319 -17.91 13.01 -37.23
C VAL A 319 -18.27 14.39 -36.69
N ILE A 320 -17.56 15.45 -37.13
CA ILE A 320 -17.90 16.83 -36.75
C ILE A 320 -19.31 17.21 -37.25
N ALA A 321 -19.65 16.81 -38.47
CA ALA A 321 -20.99 17.02 -39.00
C ALA A 321 -22.08 16.23 -38.24
N ALA A 322 -21.71 15.08 -37.67
CA ALA A 322 -22.57 14.27 -36.82
C ALA A 322 -22.59 14.76 -35.35
N ASN A 323 -22.07 15.95 -35.05
CA ASN A 323 -21.98 16.56 -33.70
C ASN A 323 -20.94 15.95 -32.77
N GLY A 324 -19.84 15.39 -33.30
CA GLY A 324 -18.69 14.92 -32.53
C GLY A 324 -18.93 13.63 -31.74
N LEU A 325 -18.13 13.38 -30.70
CA LEU A 325 -18.23 12.20 -29.87
C LEU A 325 -19.40 12.32 -28.89
N TYR A 326 -20.26 11.30 -28.83
CA TYR A 326 -21.32 11.17 -27.81
C TYR A 326 -20.81 10.37 -26.61
N VAL A 327 -20.82 10.95 -25.42
CA VAL A 327 -20.49 10.29 -24.17
C VAL A 327 -21.77 9.89 -23.43
N ILE A 328 -21.95 8.62 -23.17
CA ILE A 328 -23.10 8.06 -22.49
C ILE A 328 -22.63 7.51 -21.13
N GLY A 329 -23.08 8.10 -20.03
CA GLY A 329 -22.88 7.56 -18.68
C GLY A 329 -24.01 6.62 -18.30
N THR A 330 -23.70 5.40 -17.87
CA THR A 330 -24.75 4.43 -17.46
C THR A 330 -25.19 4.62 -16.02
N GLU A 331 -24.43 5.38 -15.22
CA GLU A 331 -24.71 5.73 -13.83
C GLU A 331 -23.91 6.98 -13.44
N ARG A 332 -24.34 7.63 -12.34
CA ARG A 332 -23.52 8.62 -11.65
C ARG A 332 -22.55 7.94 -10.70
N HIS A 333 -21.32 8.42 -10.68
CA HIS A 333 -20.32 7.96 -9.75
C HIS A 333 -20.47 8.60 -8.37
N GLU A 334 -19.82 8.03 -7.36
CA GLU A 334 -19.77 8.62 -6.02
C GLU A 334 -19.10 10.01 -5.99
N SER A 335 -18.26 10.33 -6.97
CA SER A 335 -17.58 11.62 -7.09
C SER A 335 -17.90 12.30 -8.41
N ARG A 336 -18.33 13.57 -8.33
CA ARG A 336 -18.57 14.44 -9.49
C ARG A 336 -17.32 14.60 -10.36
N ARG A 337 -16.14 14.52 -9.76
CA ARG A 337 -14.86 14.55 -10.46
C ARG A 337 -14.76 13.46 -11.52
N ILE A 338 -15.21 12.25 -11.21
CA ILE A 338 -15.18 11.10 -12.14
C ILE A 338 -16.19 11.33 -13.28
N ASP A 339 -17.39 11.82 -12.98
CA ASP A 339 -18.39 12.17 -13.98
C ASP A 339 -17.84 13.24 -14.95
N ASN A 340 -17.19 14.27 -14.41
CA ASN A 340 -16.58 15.34 -15.22
C ASN A 340 -15.40 14.81 -16.06
N GLN A 341 -14.63 13.84 -15.57
CA GLN A 341 -13.57 13.18 -16.35
C GLN A 341 -14.16 12.36 -17.50
N LEU A 342 -15.29 11.72 -17.30
CA LEU A 342 -16.01 10.99 -18.35
C LEU A 342 -16.56 11.96 -19.41
N ARG A 343 -17.29 13.00 -19.00
CA ARG A 343 -17.78 14.08 -19.88
C ARG A 343 -16.63 14.71 -20.68
N GLY A 344 -15.49 14.96 -20.03
CA GLY A 344 -14.30 15.55 -20.62
C GLY A 344 -13.60 14.70 -21.68
N ARG A 345 -14.10 13.50 -21.99
CA ARG A 345 -13.66 12.73 -23.16
C ARG A 345 -14.17 13.30 -24.46
N SER A 346 -15.25 14.06 -24.45
CA SER A 346 -15.88 14.72 -25.59
C SER A 346 -15.68 16.24 -25.52
N GLY A 347 -15.79 16.91 -26.67
CA GLY A 347 -15.70 18.36 -26.77
C GLY A 347 -14.32 18.94 -26.48
N ARG A 348 -13.26 18.27 -26.89
CA ARG A 348 -11.87 18.69 -26.69
C ARG A 348 -11.44 19.68 -27.77
N GLN A 349 -10.60 20.66 -27.40
CA GLN A 349 -10.00 21.66 -28.29
C GLN A 349 -11.01 22.39 -29.19
N GLY A 350 -12.25 22.61 -28.69
CA GLY A 350 -13.30 23.28 -29.44
C GLY A 350 -14.09 22.37 -30.39
N ASP A 351 -13.81 21.08 -30.43
CA ASP A 351 -14.62 20.12 -31.17
C ASP A 351 -16.06 20.07 -30.61
N PRO A 352 -17.07 19.83 -31.46
CA PRO A 352 -18.42 19.55 -30.95
C PRO A 352 -18.46 18.20 -30.21
N GLY A 353 -19.49 18.03 -29.39
CA GLY A 353 -19.71 16.78 -28.67
C GLY A 353 -20.93 16.83 -27.79
N THR A 354 -21.36 15.69 -27.30
CA THR A 354 -22.54 15.58 -26.45
C THR A 354 -22.24 14.65 -25.28
N SER A 355 -22.85 14.92 -24.12
CA SER A 355 -22.84 13.97 -23.01
C SER A 355 -24.21 13.84 -22.36
N LYS A 356 -24.53 12.62 -21.91
CA LYS A 356 -25.78 12.32 -21.22
C LYS A 356 -25.60 11.19 -20.23
N PHE A 357 -26.28 11.25 -19.10
CA PHE A 357 -26.31 10.18 -18.11
C PHE A 357 -27.68 9.54 -18.05
N PHE A 358 -27.69 8.21 -17.99
CA PHE A 358 -28.87 7.37 -17.81
C PHE A 358 -28.81 6.73 -16.44
N LEU A 359 -29.83 6.91 -15.64
CA LEU A 359 -29.88 6.48 -14.25
C LEU A 359 -31.07 5.58 -14.01
N SER A 360 -30.99 4.73 -13.02
CA SER A 360 -32.09 3.94 -12.49
C SER A 360 -32.26 4.17 -10.99
N LEU A 361 -33.47 4.04 -10.47
CA LEU A 361 -33.70 4.04 -9.02
C LEU A 361 -33.06 2.83 -8.33
N GLU A 362 -32.71 1.80 -9.09
CA GLU A 362 -32.03 0.59 -8.62
C GLU A 362 -30.50 0.78 -8.54
N ASP A 363 -29.92 1.84 -9.12
CA ASP A 363 -28.49 2.15 -9.08
C ASP A 363 -28.04 2.40 -7.64
N ASP A 364 -26.81 2.00 -7.31
CA ASP A 364 -26.25 2.05 -5.95
C ASP A 364 -26.33 3.45 -5.31
N LEU A 365 -25.97 4.49 -6.06
CA LEU A 365 -26.05 5.86 -5.58
C LEU A 365 -27.50 6.26 -5.22
N MET A 366 -28.46 5.83 -6.05
CA MET A 366 -29.87 6.12 -5.84
C MET A 366 -30.43 5.35 -4.64
N ARG A 367 -30.01 4.11 -4.43
CA ARG A 367 -30.35 3.28 -3.26
C ARG A 367 -29.90 3.90 -1.94
N ILE A 368 -28.68 4.45 -1.89
CA ILE A 368 -28.13 5.09 -0.69
C ILE A 368 -28.92 6.34 -0.28
N PHE A 369 -29.47 7.09 -1.24
CA PHE A 369 -30.14 8.37 -0.96
C PHE A 369 -31.66 8.33 -0.87
N GLY A 370 -32.28 7.16 -0.84
CA GLY A 370 -33.68 7.02 -0.48
C GLY A 370 -34.62 6.73 -1.64
N SER A 371 -34.30 5.71 -2.43
CA SER A 371 -35.12 5.19 -3.52
C SER A 371 -36.60 4.93 -3.12
N GLU A 372 -36.86 4.44 -1.89
CA GLU A 372 -38.20 4.13 -1.42
C GLU A 372 -39.11 5.37 -1.34
N ARG A 373 -38.60 6.53 -0.88
CA ARG A 373 -39.38 7.77 -0.85
C ARG A 373 -39.61 8.33 -2.25
N MET A 374 -38.63 8.23 -3.12
CA MET A 374 -38.73 8.68 -4.50
C MET A 374 -39.63 7.76 -5.30
N ASP A 375 -39.51 6.42 -5.20
CA ASP A 375 -40.41 5.48 -5.87
C ASP A 375 -41.90 5.70 -5.47
N GLY A 376 -42.15 5.92 -4.18
CA GLY A 376 -43.50 6.25 -3.70
C GLY A 376 -44.04 7.60 -4.22
N MET A 377 -43.18 8.59 -4.44
CA MET A 377 -43.54 9.90 -5.01
C MET A 377 -43.75 9.81 -6.53
N LEU A 378 -42.94 9.00 -7.22
CA LEU A 378 -43.04 8.79 -8.66
C LEU A 378 -44.28 7.97 -9.06
N LYS A 379 -44.64 6.97 -8.28
CA LYS A 379 -45.91 6.26 -8.44
C LYS A 379 -47.14 7.16 -8.31
N LYS A 380 -47.05 8.19 -7.45
CA LYS A 380 -48.11 9.21 -7.30
C LYS A 380 -48.14 10.21 -8.45
N LEU A 381 -47.07 10.41 -9.18
CA LEU A 381 -46.97 11.28 -10.35
C LEU A 381 -47.49 10.63 -11.63
N GLY A 382 -47.89 9.34 -11.60
CA GLY A 382 -48.56 8.67 -12.71
C GLY A 382 -47.65 8.34 -13.89
N LEU A 383 -46.34 8.13 -13.67
CA LEU A 383 -45.40 7.74 -14.73
C LEU A 383 -45.67 6.34 -15.23
N GLU A 384 -45.80 6.18 -16.53
CA GLU A 384 -45.94 4.92 -17.22
C GLU A 384 -44.62 4.14 -17.31
N GLU A 385 -44.67 2.83 -17.53
CA GLU A 385 -43.46 2.03 -17.75
C GLU A 385 -42.75 2.49 -19.03
N GLY A 386 -41.40 2.72 -18.88
CA GLY A 386 -40.55 3.17 -19.98
C GLY A 386 -40.47 4.69 -20.15
N GLU A 387 -41.18 5.49 -19.35
CA GLU A 387 -41.11 6.95 -19.39
C GLU A 387 -39.97 7.46 -18.53
N ALA A 388 -39.06 8.24 -19.13
CA ALA A 388 -37.94 8.87 -18.44
C ALA A 388 -38.37 10.13 -17.68
N ILE A 389 -37.83 10.30 -16.51
CA ILE A 389 -37.96 11.54 -15.75
C ILE A 389 -36.78 12.47 -16.13
N VAL A 390 -37.13 13.55 -16.79
CA VAL A 390 -36.16 14.59 -17.16
C VAL A 390 -36.59 15.89 -16.48
N HIS A 391 -35.89 16.26 -15.40
CA HIS A 391 -36.21 17.52 -14.73
C HIS A 391 -34.97 18.14 -14.03
N PRO A 392 -34.66 19.43 -14.26
CA PRO A 392 -33.48 20.08 -13.68
C PRO A 392 -33.39 20.04 -12.14
N TRP A 393 -34.54 19.93 -11.46
CA TRP A 393 -34.57 19.77 -10.00
C TRP A 393 -33.92 18.46 -9.54
N ILE A 394 -34.07 17.39 -10.31
CA ILE A 394 -33.53 16.08 -9.99
C ILE A 394 -32.02 16.09 -10.14
N ASN A 395 -31.49 16.73 -11.19
CA ASN A 395 -30.04 16.91 -11.37
C ASN A 395 -29.41 17.62 -10.15
N LYS A 396 -30.08 18.67 -9.63
CA LYS A 396 -29.62 19.36 -8.40
C LYS A 396 -29.70 18.49 -7.15
N ALA A 397 -30.69 17.60 -7.06
CA ALA A 397 -30.83 16.68 -5.94
C ALA A 397 -29.72 15.62 -5.97
N LEU A 398 -29.41 15.08 -7.14
CA LEU A 398 -28.31 14.14 -7.36
C LEU A 398 -26.95 14.78 -7.06
N GLU A 399 -26.72 15.98 -7.54
CA GLU A 399 -25.49 16.73 -7.24
C GLU A 399 -25.29 16.92 -5.74
N LYS A 400 -26.34 17.29 -5.00
CA LYS A 400 -26.28 17.38 -3.53
C LYS A 400 -26.03 16.03 -2.86
N ALA A 401 -26.56 14.95 -3.43
CA ALA A 401 -26.32 13.61 -2.96
C ALA A 401 -24.83 13.23 -3.13
N GLN A 402 -24.27 13.46 -4.31
CA GLN A 402 -22.84 13.23 -4.56
C GLN A 402 -21.96 14.09 -3.64
N GLN A 403 -22.29 15.37 -3.44
CA GLN A 403 -21.55 16.23 -2.49
C GLN A 403 -21.53 15.66 -1.07
N LYS A 404 -22.62 15.04 -0.61
CA LYS A 404 -22.65 14.38 0.71
C LYS A 404 -21.76 13.15 0.77
N VAL A 405 -21.75 12.33 -0.31
CA VAL A 405 -20.84 11.16 -0.38
C VAL A 405 -19.39 11.61 -0.44
N GLU A 406 -19.08 12.61 -1.26
CA GLU A 406 -17.75 13.20 -1.34
C GLU A 406 -17.27 13.71 0.03
N ALA A 407 -18.12 14.45 0.74
CA ALA A 407 -17.80 14.97 2.07
C ALA A 407 -17.58 13.82 3.09
N ARG A 408 -18.41 12.76 3.05
CA ARG A 408 -18.22 11.59 3.91
C ARG A 408 -16.90 10.86 3.59
N ASN A 409 -16.63 10.64 2.31
CA ASN A 409 -15.41 9.97 1.88
C ASN A 409 -14.16 10.82 2.23
N PHE A 410 -14.26 12.14 2.12
CA PHE A 410 -13.21 13.05 2.57
C PHE A 410 -12.96 12.95 4.07
N GLU A 411 -14.03 12.94 4.88
CA GLU A 411 -13.88 12.81 6.35
C GLU A 411 -13.24 11.46 6.73
N ILE A 412 -13.59 10.37 6.06
CA ILE A 412 -12.94 9.06 6.25
C ILE A 412 -11.45 9.15 5.92
N ARG A 413 -11.07 9.73 4.77
CA ARG A 413 -9.66 9.93 4.39
C ARG A 413 -8.91 10.79 5.40
N LYS A 414 -9.55 11.85 5.90
CA LYS A 414 -8.99 12.75 6.92
C LYS A 414 -8.76 12.02 8.25
N GLN A 415 -9.68 11.17 8.66
CA GLN A 415 -9.49 10.34 9.87
C GLN A 415 -8.32 9.38 9.69
N LEU A 416 -8.23 8.68 8.55
CA LEU A 416 -7.09 7.80 8.26
C LEU A 416 -5.76 8.55 8.31
N LEU A 417 -5.72 9.77 7.76
CA LEU A 417 -4.53 10.60 7.79
C LEU A 417 -4.12 10.98 9.22
N LYS A 418 -5.07 11.26 10.12
CA LYS A 418 -4.77 11.56 11.54
C LYS A 418 -4.07 10.41 12.25
N TYR A 419 -4.38 9.15 11.91
CA TYR A 419 -3.65 7.99 12.42
C TYR A 419 -2.26 7.88 11.81
N ASP A 420 -2.13 8.11 10.50
CA ASP A 420 -0.84 8.07 9.83
C ASP A 420 0.09 9.22 10.25
N ASP A 421 -0.44 10.39 10.60
CA ASP A 421 0.34 11.53 11.08
C ASP A 421 1.14 11.15 12.35
N VAL A 422 0.56 10.35 13.28
CA VAL A 422 1.27 9.86 14.46
C VAL A 422 2.47 9.00 14.07
N MET A 423 2.26 8.05 13.16
CA MET A 423 3.33 7.20 12.64
C MET A 423 4.36 8.01 11.84
N ASN A 424 3.91 9.04 11.11
CA ASN A 424 4.78 9.90 10.32
C ASN A 424 5.74 10.74 11.18
N ASP A 425 5.29 11.21 12.34
CA ASP A 425 6.15 11.93 13.28
C ASP A 425 7.23 10.99 13.84
N GLN A 426 6.87 9.78 14.24
CA GLN A 426 7.84 8.76 14.69
C GLN A 426 8.80 8.36 13.57
N ARG A 427 8.29 8.16 12.35
CA ARG A 427 9.10 7.88 11.16
C ARG A 427 10.14 8.95 10.92
N ARG A 428 9.77 10.22 11.04
CA ARG A 428 10.70 11.33 10.86
C ARG A 428 11.85 11.25 11.85
N VAL A 429 11.57 11.01 13.13
CA VAL A 429 12.61 10.87 14.18
C VAL A 429 13.57 9.73 13.84
N ILE A 430 13.06 8.54 13.53
CA ILE A 430 13.89 7.37 13.23
C ILE A 430 14.74 7.58 11.96
N TYR A 431 14.15 8.11 10.89
CA TYR A 431 14.91 8.32 9.65
C TYR A 431 15.92 9.47 9.74
N GLU A 432 15.69 10.49 10.58
CA GLU A 432 16.67 11.52 10.89
C GLU A 432 17.85 10.91 11.68
N GLN A 433 17.58 10.17 12.74
CA GLN A 433 18.62 9.45 13.51
C GLN A 433 19.41 8.49 12.61
N ARG A 434 18.70 7.68 11.82
CA ARG A 434 19.37 6.73 10.89
C ARG A 434 20.29 7.44 9.90
N ARG A 435 19.85 8.56 9.35
CA ARG A 435 20.63 9.37 8.42
C ARG A 435 21.87 9.98 9.08
N ASP A 436 21.73 10.43 10.32
CA ASP A 436 22.83 11.00 11.07
C ASP A 436 23.86 9.92 11.44
N ILE A 437 23.43 8.73 11.88
CA ILE A 437 24.30 7.56 12.07
C ILE A 437 25.03 7.21 10.76
N MET A 438 24.32 7.18 9.61
CA MET A 438 24.94 6.87 8.32
C MET A 438 26.01 7.90 7.89
N ARG A 439 25.82 9.17 8.23
CA ARG A 439 26.73 10.28 7.88
C ARG A 439 27.91 10.40 8.84
N ALA A 440 27.72 9.99 10.08
CA ALA A 440 28.79 10.06 11.09
C ALA A 440 29.98 9.18 10.69
N ASP A 441 31.18 9.67 10.84
CA ASP A 441 32.38 8.90 10.65
C ASP A 441 32.59 7.91 11.81
N ASP A 442 32.22 8.32 13.03
CA ASP A 442 32.29 7.54 14.27
C ASP A 442 30.95 7.67 15.04
N VAL A 443 30.46 6.57 15.60
CA VAL A 443 29.27 6.48 16.42
C VAL A 443 29.55 6.11 17.89
N ASN A 444 30.82 6.13 18.29
CA ASN A 444 31.23 5.69 19.62
C ASN A 444 30.55 6.48 20.76
N GLU A 445 30.47 7.79 20.63
CA GLU A 445 29.79 8.63 21.64
C GLU A 445 28.32 8.24 21.77
N THR A 446 27.61 8.13 20.65
CA THR A 446 26.20 7.69 20.62
C THR A 446 25.99 6.32 21.28
N VAL A 447 26.85 5.34 20.94
CA VAL A 447 26.76 3.99 21.50
C VAL A 447 27.12 3.99 22.99
N SER A 448 28.08 4.81 23.40
CA SER A 448 28.44 4.97 24.82
C SER A 448 27.30 5.58 25.63
N ASP A 449 26.64 6.61 25.08
CA ASP A 449 25.48 7.25 25.72
C ASP A 449 24.32 6.26 25.83
N MET A 450 23.99 5.51 24.77
CA MET A 450 22.96 4.46 24.82
C MET A 450 23.23 3.42 25.91
N ARG A 451 24.49 3.00 26.06
CA ARG A 451 24.89 2.05 27.09
C ARG A 451 24.76 2.65 28.50
N HIS A 452 25.16 3.91 28.69
CA HIS A 452 25.03 4.59 29.96
C HIS A 452 23.56 4.81 30.35
N GLU A 453 22.73 5.24 29.41
CA GLU A 453 21.29 5.38 29.62
C GLU A 453 20.61 4.03 29.94
N TYR A 454 21.04 2.94 29.31
CA TYR A 454 20.54 1.59 29.64
C TYR A 454 20.93 1.21 31.09
N ILE A 455 22.18 1.47 31.51
CA ILE A 455 22.61 1.19 32.89
C ILE A 455 21.83 2.06 33.89
N GLU A 456 21.57 3.32 33.58
CA GLU A 456 20.73 4.21 34.42
C GLU A 456 19.30 3.68 34.56
N THR A 457 18.72 3.22 33.45
CA THR A 457 17.37 2.64 33.46
C THR A 457 17.33 1.37 34.30
N LEU A 458 18.30 0.46 34.10
CA LEU A 458 18.40 -0.79 34.85
C LEU A 458 18.54 -0.55 36.36
N ILE A 459 19.39 0.39 36.76
CA ILE A 459 19.53 0.79 38.15
C ILE A 459 18.24 1.41 38.70
N GLY A 460 17.58 2.28 37.93
CA GLY A 460 16.31 2.90 38.35
C GLY A 460 15.17 1.90 38.57
N GLU A 461 15.15 0.80 37.78
CA GLU A 461 14.17 -0.27 37.90
C GLU A 461 14.48 -1.23 39.06
N THR A 462 15.74 -1.54 39.33
CA THR A 462 16.17 -2.50 40.35
C THR A 462 16.47 -1.87 41.69
N ILE A 463 16.85 -0.61 41.69
CA ILE A 463 17.17 0.19 42.91
C ILE A 463 16.33 1.48 42.87
N PRO A 464 15.09 1.46 43.37
CA PRO A 464 14.27 2.67 43.40
C PRO A 464 14.90 3.79 44.26
N ALA A 465 14.88 5.01 43.74
CA ALA A 465 15.51 6.15 44.41
C ALA A 465 15.03 6.35 45.85
N GLY A 466 15.95 6.42 46.80
CA GLY A 466 15.66 6.58 48.24
C GLY A 466 15.14 5.33 48.92
N SER A 467 15.19 4.16 48.28
CA SER A 467 14.84 2.88 48.91
C SER A 467 15.93 2.36 49.81
N TYR A 468 15.55 1.51 50.80
CA TYR A 468 16.51 0.83 51.64
C TYR A 468 17.09 -0.40 50.94
N LEU A 469 18.29 -0.88 51.38
CA LEU A 469 19.00 -2.01 50.81
C LEU A 469 18.18 -3.32 50.72
N ASP A 470 17.24 -3.53 51.61
CA ASP A 470 16.34 -4.67 51.65
C ASP A 470 15.23 -4.61 50.56
N GLN A 471 15.06 -3.47 49.92
CA GLN A 471 14.11 -3.25 48.82
C GLN A 471 14.77 -3.32 47.45
N TRP A 472 16.10 -3.51 47.40
CA TRP A 472 16.86 -3.57 46.16
C TRP A 472 16.78 -4.97 45.54
N ASP A 473 16.41 -5.02 44.27
CA ASP A 473 16.42 -6.28 43.54
C ASP A 473 17.82 -6.58 42.95
N VAL A 474 18.69 -7.00 43.88
CA VAL A 474 20.10 -7.32 43.55
C VAL A 474 20.21 -8.53 42.64
N SER A 475 19.23 -9.47 42.67
CA SER A 475 19.25 -10.67 41.80
C SER A 475 19.03 -10.29 40.35
N THR A 476 17.96 -9.58 40.06
CA THR A 476 17.66 -9.10 38.68
C THR A 476 18.78 -8.19 38.19
N LEU A 477 19.32 -7.31 39.00
CA LEU A 477 20.45 -6.45 38.62
C LEU A 477 21.70 -7.26 38.21
N ASN A 478 22.01 -8.31 38.98
CA ASN A 478 23.16 -9.16 38.70
C ASN A 478 22.98 -9.99 37.41
N ASP A 479 21.78 -10.58 37.24
CA ASP A 479 21.46 -11.40 36.08
C ASP A 479 21.46 -10.54 34.78
N GLU A 480 20.79 -9.38 34.78
CA GLU A 480 20.79 -8.46 33.63
C GLU A 480 22.20 -7.88 33.33
N THR A 481 23.01 -7.64 34.38
CA THR A 481 24.39 -7.18 34.20
C THR A 481 25.26 -8.27 33.56
N GLN A 482 25.05 -9.53 33.91
CA GLN A 482 25.76 -10.65 33.33
C GLN A 482 25.30 -10.91 31.91
N ASP A 483 24.00 -10.96 31.65
CA ASP A 483 23.42 -11.36 30.36
C ASP A 483 23.57 -10.23 29.31
N THR A 484 23.23 -9.01 29.66
CA THR A 484 23.23 -7.89 28.72
C THR A 484 24.58 -7.20 28.63
N LEU A 485 25.23 -6.85 29.75
CA LEU A 485 26.52 -6.18 29.75
C LEU A 485 27.69 -7.18 29.63
N ALA A 486 27.41 -8.46 29.80
CA ALA A 486 28.40 -9.54 29.87
C ALA A 486 29.52 -9.22 30.88
N LEU A 487 29.19 -8.59 32.00
CA LEU A 487 30.08 -8.23 33.08
C LEU A 487 29.96 -9.26 34.19
N ASN A 488 31.10 -9.82 34.58
CA ASN A 488 31.16 -10.76 35.71
C ASN A 488 31.65 -9.98 36.95
N VAL A 489 30.73 -9.24 37.59
CA VAL A 489 31.00 -8.40 38.75
C VAL A 489 30.23 -8.87 39.97
N ALA A 490 30.83 -8.80 41.15
CA ALA A 490 30.18 -9.25 42.38
C ALA A 490 29.34 -8.13 43.00
N ILE A 491 28.21 -7.78 42.34
CA ILE A 491 27.29 -6.73 42.81
C ILE A 491 26.82 -7.01 44.26
N SER A 492 26.55 -8.27 44.55
CA SER A 492 26.16 -8.73 45.89
C SER A 492 27.20 -8.40 46.97
N ASP A 493 28.48 -8.23 46.65
CA ASP A 493 29.49 -7.83 47.59
C ASP A 493 29.54 -6.30 47.74
N TRP A 494 29.33 -5.56 46.64
CA TRP A 494 29.22 -4.10 46.72
C TRP A 494 28.08 -3.64 47.64
N VAL A 495 26.94 -4.29 47.54
CA VAL A 495 25.75 -3.98 48.35
C VAL A 495 26.01 -4.19 49.84
N LYS A 496 27.00 -5.01 50.24
CA LYS A 496 27.38 -5.23 51.66
C LYS A 496 28.29 -4.14 52.22
N GLU A 497 28.82 -3.24 51.38
CA GLU A 497 29.68 -2.17 51.82
C GLU A 497 28.91 -1.12 52.62
N GLU A 498 29.40 -0.73 53.80
CA GLU A 498 28.73 0.27 54.64
C GLU A 498 28.66 1.62 53.95
N GLY A 499 27.44 2.15 53.80
CA GLY A 499 27.18 3.46 53.21
C GLY A 499 27.16 3.51 51.67
N ILE A 500 27.06 2.35 51.02
CA ILE A 500 26.92 2.29 49.57
C ILE A 500 25.62 3.02 49.13
N ALA A 501 25.75 3.84 48.09
CA ALA A 501 24.62 4.53 47.47
C ALA A 501 24.34 3.98 46.07
N ASP A 502 23.10 4.14 45.62
CA ASP A 502 22.65 3.82 44.24
C ASP A 502 23.60 4.44 43.17
N GLN A 503 23.97 5.71 43.36
CA GLN A 503 24.88 6.43 42.50
C GLN A 503 26.28 5.77 42.41
N GLU A 504 26.79 5.22 43.50
CA GLU A 504 28.11 4.55 43.50
C GLU A 504 28.07 3.24 42.68
N ILE A 505 26.96 2.49 42.78
CA ILE A 505 26.76 1.27 41.98
C ILE A 505 26.67 1.63 40.48
N LEU A 506 25.94 2.70 40.17
CA LEU A 506 25.83 3.24 38.84
C LEU A 506 27.20 3.58 38.23
N ASP A 507 28.00 4.35 38.98
CA ASP A 507 29.33 4.80 38.51
C ASP A 507 30.29 3.62 38.34
N ARG A 508 30.27 2.64 39.24
CA ARG A 508 31.09 1.41 39.14
C ARG A 508 30.69 0.58 37.93
N LEU A 509 29.37 0.40 37.67
CA LEU A 509 28.92 -0.34 36.48
C LEU A 509 29.29 0.36 35.17
N LYS A 510 29.14 1.69 35.09
CA LYS A 510 29.58 2.47 33.94
C LYS A 510 31.11 2.31 33.71
N ASP A 511 31.90 2.39 34.76
CA ASP A 511 33.35 2.23 34.67
C ASP A 511 33.76 0.83 34.19
N HIS A 512 33.17 -0.24 34.74
CA HIS A 512 33.44 -1.61 34.31
C HIS A 512 33.02 -1.82 32.85
N SER A 513 31.85 -1.31 32.44
CA SER A 513 31.37 -1.38 31.09
C SER A 513 32.31 -0.62 30.10
N ASN A 514 32.76 0.58 30.47
CA ASN A 514 33.68 1.37 29.66
C ASN A 514 35.04 0.67 29.47
N ARG A 515 35.59 0.07 30.56
CA ARG A 515 36.83 -0.73 30.48
C ARG A 515 36.68 -1.91 29.52
N LYS A 516 35.60 -2.63 29.61
CA LYS A 516 35.31 -3.77 28.72
C LYS A 516 35.24 -3.36 27.25
N MET A 517 34.58 -2.25 26.92
CA MET A 517 34.52 -1.74 25.54
C MET A 517 35.90 -1.28 25.06
N ALA A 518 36.69 -0.63 25.92
CA ALA A 518 38.04 -0.24 25.59
C ALA A 518 38.97 -1.46 25.32
N GLU A 519 38.85 -2.53 26.13
CA GLU A 519 39.55 -3.80 25.89
C GLU A 519 39.16 -4.44 24.54
N LYS A 520 37.88 -4.48 24.22
CA LYS A 520 37.42 -5.00 22.92
C LYS A 520 37.94 -4.18 21.76
N SER A 521 37.87 -2.85 21.86
CA SER A 521 38.44 -1.94 20.85
C SER A 521 39.94 -2.13 20.65
N ALA A 522 40.70 -2.37 21.74
CA ALA A 522 42.11 -2.66 21.66
C ALA A 522 42.43 -4.04 21.05
N ASN A 523 41.62 -5.05 21.37
CA ASN A 523 41.82 -6.43 20.91
C ASN A 523 41.51 -6.60 19.41
N TYR A 524 40.45 -5.99 18.91
CA TYR A 524 40.02 -6.12 17.53
C TYR A 524 40.56 -5.05 16.58
N GLY A 525 41.13 -3.99 17.14
CA GLY A 525 41.54 -2.79 16.41
C GLY A 525 40.39 -1.76 16.30
N VAL A 526 40.78 -0.50 16.51
CA VAL A 526 39.83 0.62 16.63
C VAL A 526 38.94 0.75 15.39
N GLU A 527 39.52 0.71 14.19
CA GLU A 527 38.75 0.91 12.94
C GLU A 527 37.72 -0.19 12.71
N LEU A 528 38.10 -1.46 12.88
CA LEU A 528 37.21 -2.59 12.70
C LEU A 528 36.06 -2.56 13.73
N PHE A 529 36.38 -2.24 14.99
CA PHE A 529 35.37 -2.17 16.03
C PHE A 529 34.38 -1.01 15.79
N ARG A 530 34.81 0.16 15.33
CA ARG A 530 33.92 1.27 14.95
C ARG A 530 33.00 0.94 13.77
N MET A 531 33.53 0.20 12.79
CA MET A 531 32.70 -0.30 11.70
C MET A 531 31.61 -1.28 12.20
N ALA A 532 31.98 -2.16 13.14
CA ALA A 532 31.03 -3.10 13.74
C ALA A 532 29.96 -2.37 14.56
N GLU A 533 30.33 -1.41 15.41
CA GLU A 533 29.38 -0.58 16.17
C GLU A 533 28.35 0.09 15.25
N LYS A 534 28.80 0.72 14.19
CA LYS A 534 27.91 1.40 13.24
C LYS A 534 27.00 0.43 12.49
N SER A 535 27.53 -0.72 12.08
CA SER A 535 26.77 -1.75 11.35
C SER A 535 25.68 -2.37 12.24
N ILE A 536 26.04 -2.75 13.48
CA ILE A 536 25.13 -3.35 14.46
C ILE A 536 24.04 -2.35 14.86
N LEU A 537 24.41 -1.10 15.13
CA LEU A 537 23.45 -0.05 15.48
C LEU A 537 22.40 0.15 14.37
N LEU A 538 22.83 0.25 13.10
CA LEU A 538 21.92 0.40 11.98
C LEU A 538 21.03 -0.84 11.78
N GLN A 539 21.57 -2.03 11.92
CA GLN A 539 20.83 -3.28 11.74
C GLN A 539 19.75 -3.43 12.81
N ILE A 540 20.10 -3.19 14.08
CA ILE A 540 19.15 -3.28 15.19
C ILE A 540 18.07 -2.20 15.08
N LEU A 541 18.46 -0.96 14.76
CA LEU A 541 17.48 0.13 14.56
C LEU A 541 16.48 -0.22 13.44
N ASP A 542 16.96 -0.74 12.32
CA ASP A 542 16.11 -1.12 11.19
C ASP A 542 15.18 -2.30 11.55
N GLN A 543 15.67 -3.27 12.32
CA GLN A 543 14.87 -4.41 12.76
C GLN A 543 13.78 -3.99 13.74
N GLN A 544 14.15 -3.23 14.79
CA GLN A 544 13.20 -2.77 15.79
C GLN A 544 12.14 -1.82 15.20
N TRP A 545 12.52 -1.00 14.21
CA TRP A 545 11.56 -0.17 13.50
C TRP A 545 10.54 -0.98 12.69
N LYS A 546 10.96 -2.07 12.02
CA LYS A 546 10.04 -2.96 11.30
C LYS A 546 9.05 -3.64 12.24
N GLU A 547 9.52 -4.13 13.38
CA GLU A 547 8.67 -4.72 14.40
C GLU A 547 7.68 -3.69 14.97
N HIS A 548 8.14 -2.47 15.23
CA HIS A 548 7.28 -1.39 15.70
C HIS A 548 6.17 -1.03 14.69
N LEU A 549 6.47 -0.99 13.38
CA LEU A 549 5.44 -0.79 12.35
C LEU A 549 4.37 -1.87 12.40
N LEU A 550 4.75 -3.12 12.62
CA LEU A 550 3.82 -4.24 12.77
C LEU A 550 2.93 -4.05 14.01
N TYR A 551 3.51 -3.68 15.16
CA TYR A 551 2.73 -3.39 16.37
C TYR A 551 1.76 -2.23 16.20
N LEU A 552 2.14 -1.17 15.48
CA LEU A 552 1.25 -0.05 15.17
C LEU A 552 0.09 -0.45 14.25
N ASP A 553 0.33 -1.33 13.28
CA ASP A 553 -0.72 -1.85 12.42
C ASP A 553 -1.72 -2.71 13.22
N HIS A 554 -1.24 -3.57 14.11
CA HIS A 554 -2.10 -4.36 15.00
C HIS A 554 -2.90 -3.47 15.96
N LEU A 555 -2.25 -2.46 16.57
CA LEU A 555 -2.91 -1.50 17.46
C LEU A 555 -4.03 -0.77 16.72
N ARG A 556 -3.79 -0.33 15.48
CA ARG A 556 -4.77 0.39 14.66
C ARG A 556 -6.02 -0.44 14.37
N GLN A 557 -5.86 -1.74 14.15
CA GLN A 557 -7.00 -2.65 13.90
C GLN A 557 -7.87 -2.80 15.15
N GLY A 558 -7.24 -2.92 16.34
CA GLY A 558 -7.95 -3.17 17.60
C GLY A 558 -8.49 -1.92 18.30
N ILE A 559 -7.97 -0.72 18.00
CA ILE A 559 -8.23 0.48 18.79
C ILE A 559 -9.69 0.94 18.75
N ASN A 560 -10.41 0.65 17.67
CA ASN A 560 -11.81 1.04 17.51
C ASN A 560 -12.74 0.34 18.53
N LEU A 561 -12.36 -0.81 19.06
CA LEU A 561 -13.11 -1.52 20.09
C LEU A 561 -13.16 -0.72 21.41
N ARG A 562 -12.16 0.13 21.67
CA ARG A 562 -12.14 1.00 22.88
C ARG A 562 -13.19 2.11 22.84
N ALA A 563 -13.81 2.38 21.68
CA ALA A 563 -14.94 3.31 21.57
C ALA A 563 -16.15 2.87 22.41
N TYR A 564 -16.33 1.57 22.65
CA TYR A 564 -17.39 1.04 23.49
C TYR A 564 -17.24 1.52 24.97
N ALA A 565 -16.01 1.82 25.41
CA ALA A 565 -15.73 2.40 26.74
C ALA A 565 -15.86 3.94 26.78
N GLN A 566 -16.50 4.57 25.81
CA GLN A 566 -16.69 6.03 25.67
C GLN A 566 -15.37 6.82 25.59
N ARG A 567 -14.28 6.18 25.16
CA ARG A 567 -12.99 6.82 24.93
C ARG A 567 -12.85 7.18 23.46
N ASP A 568 -12.20 8.31 23.17
CA ASP A 568 -11.86 8.69 21.80
C ASP A 568 -10.75 7.77 21.25
N PRO A 569 -11.03 6.94 20.22
CA PRO A 569 -10.06 5.98 19.68
C PRO A 569 -8.77 6.63 19.21
N LEU A 570 -8.83 7.83 18.66
CA LEU A 570 -7.64 8.54 18.16
C LEU A 570 -6.71 8.96 19.31
N ASN A 571 -7.28 9.46 20.42
CA ASN A 571 -6.48 9.86 21.58
C ASN A 571 -5.86 8.65 22.28
N GLU A 572 -6.60 7.53 22.37
CA GLU A 572 -6.06 6.27 22.88
C GLU A 572 -4.95 5.75 21.97
N TYR A 573 -5.14 5.78 20.64
CA TYR A 573 -4.11 5.40 19.68
C TYR A 573 -2.84 6.23 19.84
N LYS A 574 -2.95 7.55 19.96
CA LYS A 574 -1.80 8.44 20.18
C LYS A 574 -1.02 8.07 21.43
N ARG A 575 -1.74 7.80 22.52
CA ARG A 575 -1.11 7.44 23.80
C ARG A 575 -0.38 6.10 23.70
N GLU A 576 -1.07 5.09 23.19
CA GLU A 576 -0.48 3.74 23.07
C GLU A 576 0.67 3.71 22.07
N ALA A 577 0.53 4.39 20.93
CA ALA A 577 1.60 4.51 19.93
C ALA A 577 2.83 5.22 20.50
N PHE A 578 2.65 6.21 21.38
CA PHE A 578 3.76 6.86 22.07
C PHE A 578 4.45 5.89 23.04
N ASN A 579 3.68 5.16 23.85
CA ASN A 579 4.22 4.17 24.78
C ASN A 579 4.99 3.06 24.04
N LEU A 580 4.44 2.55 22.94
CA LEU A 580 5.11 1.55 22.09
C LEU A 580 6.42 2.10 21.49
N PHE A 581 6.43 3.35 21.09
CA PHE A 581 7.61 3.99 20.52
C PHE A 581 8.72 4.18 21.55
N ASP A 582 8.35 4.63 22.75
CA ASP A 582 9.28 4.79 23.87
C ASP A 582 9.88 3.44 24.29
N ALA A 583 9.02 2.41 24.43
CA ALA A 583 9.45 1.04 24.70
C ALA A 583 10.41 0.51 23.62
N MET A 584 10.13 0.77 22.33
CA MET A 584 11.02 0.42 21.24
C MET A 584 12.41 1.10 21.38
N LEU A 585 12.45 2.39 21.72
CA LEU A 585 13.73 3.11 21.89
C LEU A 585 14.53 2.56 23.07
N ILE A 586 13.86 2.22 24.17
CA ILE A 586 14.50 1.56 25.33
C ILE A 586 15.07 0.19 24.90
N ASN A 587 14.29 -0.58 24.15
CA ASN A 587 14.72 -1.90 23.65
C ASN A 587 15.90 -1.79 22.67
N VAL A 588 15.92 -0.79 21.78
CA VAL A 588 17.08 -0.52 20.91
C VAL A 588 18.36 -0.33 21.74
N ARG A 589 18.30 0.48 22.82
CA ARG A 589 19.44 0.70 23.71
C ARG A 589 19.92 -0.60 24.36
N LYS A 590 18.99 -1.40 24.89
CA LYS A 590 19.26 -2.72 25.52
C LYS A 590 19.91 -3.67 24.52
N VAL A 591 19.30 -3.86 23.35
CA VAL A 591 19.75 -4.84 22.36
C VAL A 591 21.10 -4.42 21.74
N VAL A 592 21.30 -3.13 21.45
CA VAL A 592 22.61 -2.62 20.94
C VAL A 592 23.69 -2.83 21.99
N THR A 593 23.41 -2.49 23.24
CA THR A 593 24.37 -2.68 24.34
C THR A 593 24.72 -4.16 24.50
N GLY A 594 23.73 -5.05 24.49
CA GLY A 594 23.94 -6.49 24.62
C GLY A 594 24.69 -7.09 23.44
N ALA A 595 24.34 -6.70 22.21
CA ALA A 595 25.04 -7.18 21.01
C ALA A 595 26.51 -6.79 21.01
N LEU A 596 26.84 -5.55 21.37
CA LEU A 596 28.23 -5.08 21.44
C LEU A 596 28.99 -5.67 22.63
N ALA A 597 28.33 -5.85 23.78
CA ALA A 597 28.94 -6.47 24.94
C ALA A 597 29.29 -7.94 24.74
N ASN A 598 28.50 -8.67 23.93
CA ASN A 598 28.72 -10.07 23.60
C ASN A 598 29.40 -10.29 22.23
N LEU A 599 29.75 -9.23 21.50
CA LEU A 599 30.37 -9.31 20.18
C LEU A 599 31.71 -10.06 20.25
N GLU A 600 31.84 -11.12 19.46
CA GLU A 600 33.11 -11.83 19.22
C GLU A 600 33.42 -11.78 17.72
N ILE A 601 34.49 -11.07 17.34
CA ILE A 601 34.92 -10.97 15.95
C ILE A 601 35.98 -12.05 15.71
N GLN A 602 35.65 -13.06 14.92
CA GLN A 602 36.61 -14.05 14.44
C GLN A 602 37.40 -13.42 13.28
N VAL A 603 38.63 -13.02 13.55
CA VAL A 603 39.57 -12.63 12.51
C VAL A 603 40.17 -13.90 11.94
N GLU A 604 39.69 -14.38 10.80
CA GLU A 604 40.42 -15.39 10.04
C GLU A 604 41.80 -14.79 9.67
N GLN A 605 42.81 -15.15 10.42
CA GLN A 605 44.18 -14.95 9.99
C GLN A 605 44.40 -15.81 8.74
N SER A 606 44.21 -15.25 7.57
CA SER A 606 44.78 -15.82 6.35
C SER A 606 46.32 -15.90 6.56
N SER A 607 46.79 -17.05 7.01
CA SER A 607 48.18 -17.39 6.98
C SER A 607 48.62 -17.38 5.52
N GLN A 608 49.04 -16.23 5.04
CA GLN A 608 49.82 -16.10 3.81
C GLN A 608 51.17 -16.79 4.00
N SER A 609 51.21 -18.11 3.84
CA SER A 609 52.41 -18.76 3.37
C SER A 609 52.41 -18.64 1.84
N VAL A 610 52.89 -17.53 1.37
CA VAL A 610 53.19 -17.33 -0.04
C VAL A 610 54.26 -18.34 -0.43
N ARG A 611 53.93 -19.34 -1.18
CA ARG A 611 54.86 -20.02 -2.09
C ARG A 611 54.61 -19.42 -3.47
N ASP A 612 55.46 -18.45 -3.80
CA ASP A 612 55.65 -17.93 -5.16
C ASP A 612 56.18 -19.03 -6.07
N SER A 613 55.31 -19.82 -6.72
CA SER A 613 55.71 -20.62 -7.88
C SER A 613 54.62 -21.19 -8.78
N ASP A 614 53.30 -20.98 -8.50
CA ASP A 614 52.28 -21.62 -9.33
C ASP A 614 51.17 -20.71 -9.91
N VAL A 615 51.40 -19.38 -9.95
CA VAL A 615 50.34 -18.43 -10.41
C VAL A 615 50.33 -18.24 -11.95
N ALA A 616 51.28 -18.81 -12.69
CA ALA A 616 51.35 -18.61 -14.15
C ALA A 616 50.58 -19.63 -15.01
N ALA A 617 50.06 -20.72 -14.41
CA ALA A 617 49.43 -21.81 -15.17
C ALA A 617 47.91 -21.94 -15.01
N GLU A 618 47.28 -21.17 -14.10
CA GLU A 618 45.84 -21.26 -13.84
C GLU A 618 44.98 -20.17 -14.48
N ASN A 619 45.58 -19.07 -14.95
CA ASN A 619 44.83 -17.98 -15.58
C ASN A 619 44.36 -18.24 -17.02
N GLU A 620 44.91 -19.21 -17.73
CA GLU A 620 44.48 -19.56 -19.11
C GLU A 620 43.38 -20.63 -19.18
N ARG A 621 43.05 -21.29 -18.03
CA ARG A 621 41.97 -22.31 -17.98
C ARG A 621 40.64 -21.81 -17.44
N SER A 622 40.56 -20.63 -16.87
CA SER A 622 39.35 -20.09 -16.30
C SER A 622 38.48 -19.29 -17.28
N GLU A 623 39.04 -18.77 -18.38
CA GLU A 623 38.25 -18.02 -19.37
C GLU A 623 37.45 -18.89 -20.34
N SER A 624 37.87 -20.14 -20.58
CA SER A 624 37.15 -21.05 -21.51
C SER A 624 36.04 -21.90 -20.86
N GLN A 625 35.86 -21.86 -19.54
CA GLN A 625 34.77 -22.57 -18.84
C GLN A 625 33.62 -21.68 -18.37
N ILE A 626 33.73 -20.36 -18.53
CA ILE A 626 32.69 -19.40 -18.15
C ILE A 626 31.63 -19.22 -19.23
N GLU A 627 31.94 -19.53 -20.50
CA GLU A 627 30.97 -19.42 -21.62
C GLU A 627 30.03 -20.63 -21.80
N ALA A 628 30.23 -21.75 -21.10
CA ALA A 628 29.43 -22.96 -21.33
C ALA A 628 28.32 -23.26 -20.31
N ASN A 629 28.10 -22.43 -19.27
CA ASN A 629 27.09 -22.65 -18.22
C ASN A 629 26.09 -21.52 -18.06
N PHE A 630 25.75 -20.81 -19.13
CA PHE A 630 24.76 -19.73 -19.11
C PHE A 630 23.35 -20.15 -19.55
N ASP A 631 23.00 -21.43 -19.39
CA ASP A 631 21.60 -21.85 -19.52
C ASP A 631 21.21 -22.73 -18.34
N ASN A 632 20.22 -22.27 -17.57
CA ASN A 632 19.52 -22.89 -16.44
C ASN A 632 20.05 -22.52 -15.05
N ASN A 633 19.86 -21.27 -14.64
CA ASN A 633 19.32 -20.92 -13.30
C ASN A 633 19.14 -19.41 -13.26
N VAL A 634 17.89 -18.97 -13.07
CA VAL A 634 17.57 -17.54 -12.89
C VAL A 634 18.08 -17.07 -11.54
N SER A 635 19.38 -16.76 -11.46
CA SER A 635 19.98 -16.07 -10.34
C SER A 635 19.96 -14.57 -10.65
N ARG A 636 19.38 -13.80 -9.73
CA ARG A 636 19.25 -12.35 -9.81
C ARG A 636 20.59 -11.68 -10.06
N PRO A 637 20.72 -10.68 -10.94
CA PRO A 637 21.96 -9.99 -11.18
C PRO A 637 22.34 -9.16 -9.94
N VAL A 638 23.48 -9.47 -9.37
CA VAL A 638 24.10 -8.67 -8.30
C VAL A 638 24.99 -7.62 -8.98
N VAL A 639 24.59 -6.35 -8.92
CA VAL A 639 25.42 -5.25 -9.41
C VAL A 639 26.35 -4.79 -8.28
N ARG A 640 27.64 -4.79 -8.55
CA ARG A 640 28.67 -4.25 -7.66
C ARG A 640 29.07 -2.83 -8.12
N ASN A 641 29.24 -1.93 -7.18
CA ASN A 641 29.78 -0.60 -7.49
C ASN A 641 31.28 -0.69 -7.89
N ALA A 642 31.82 0.40 -8.40
CA ALA A 642 33.22 0.47 -8.84
C ALA A 642 34.25 0.19 -7.72
N ARG A 643 33.81 -0.04 -6.48
CA ARG A 643 34.66 -0.40 -5.32
C ARG A 643 34.42 -1.84 -4.83
N GLY A 644 33.63 -2.66 -5.58
CA GLY A 644 33.42 -4.07 -5.28
C GLY A 644 32.33 -4.37 -4.23
N ASN A 645 31.65 -3.37 -3.67
CA ASN A 645 30.61 -3.56 -2.67
C ASN A 645 29.29 -3.98 -3.32
N ILE A 646 28.58 -4.93 -2.69
CA ILE A 646 27.26 -5.36 -3.13
C ILE A 646 26.27 -4.20 -2.95
N CYS A 647 25.79 -3.65 -4.06
CA CYS A 647 24.61 -2.79 -4.03
C CYS A 647 23.36 -3.70 -4.08
N LEU A 648 22.57 -3.66 -3.03
CA LEU A 648 21.21 -4.19 -3.08
C LEU A 648 20.42 -3.32 -4.05
N LEU A 649 20.30 -3.77 -5.30
CA LEU A 649 19.32 -3.21 -6.22
C LEU A 649 17.95 -3.58 -5.70
N TYR A 650 17.14 -2.56 -5.47
CA TYR A 650 15.70 -2.71 -5.36
C TYR A 650 15.22 -3.60 -6.52
N THR A 651 14.38 -4.57 -6.21
CA THR A 651 13.67 -5.33 -7.23
C THR A 651 13.09 -4.33 -8.22
N SER A 652 13.43 -4.47 -9.50
CA SER A 652 12.84 -3.65 -10.54
C SER A 652 11.32 -3.71 -10.37
N PRO A 653 10.62 -2.57 -10.37
CA PRO A 653 9.18 -2.54 -10.29
C PRO A 653 8.62 -3.40 -11.44
N SER A 654 7.51 -4.06 -11.19
CA SER A 654 6.84 -4.83 -12.23
C SER A 654 6.53 -3.90 -13.42
N PRO A 655 6.40 -4.39 -14.64
CA PRO A 655 6.03 -3.54 -15.79
C PRO A 655 4.79 -2.66 -15.52
N ARG A 656 3.91 -3.09 -14.62
CA ARG A 656 2.76 -2.30 -14.14
C ARG A 656 3.13 -1.08 -13.31
N ASP A 657 4.24 -1.16 -12.56
CA ASP A 657 4.68 -0.06 -11.68
C ASP A 657 5.48 1.00 -12.45
N VAL A 658 6.05 0.63 -13.61
CA VAL A 658 6.82 1.56 -14.47
C VAL A 658 5.90 2.44 -15.30
N GLU A 659 4.73 1.96 -15.70
CA GLU A 659 3.76 2.75 -16.49
C GLU A 659 3.01 3.78 -15.63
N GLU A 660 2.87 3.54 -14.32
CA GLU A 660 2.25 4.50 -13.39
C GLU A 660 3.22 5.56 -12.84
N SER A 661 4.54 5.36 -12.93
CA SER A 661 5.55 6.24 -12.35
C SER A 661 6.49 6.89 -13.38
N GLY A 662 5.95 7.44 -14.46
CA GLY A 662 6.73 8.24 -15.43
C GLY A 662 7.54 9.41 -14.84
N LEU A 663 7.41 9.67 -13.55
CA LEU A 663 8.17 10.67 -12.79
C LEU A 663 9.50 10.14 -12.20
N ALA A 664 9.63 8.85 -11.95
CA ALA A 664 10.85 8.29 -11.33
C ALA A 664 12.01 8.13 -12.34
N ALA A 665 11.72 7.91 -13.61
CA ALA A 665 12.76 7.77 -14.64
C ALA A 665 13.47 9.08 -15.01
N CYS A 666 12.83 10.25 -14.77
CA CYS A 666 13.41 11.55 -15.08
C CYS A 666 14.40 12.05 -14.02
N ALA A 667 14.28 11.60 -12.76
CA ALA A 667 15.16 12.01 -11.68
C ALA A 667 16.53 11.31 -11.72
N CYS A 668 16.58 10.06 -12.20
CA CYS A 668 17.86 9.32 -12.30
C CYS A 668 18.75 9.75 -13.47
N LYS A 669 18.21 10.37 -14.53
CA LYS A 669 19.01 10.83 -15.68
C LYS A 669 19.74 12.16 -15.46
N LYS A 670 19.40 12.90 -14.39
CA LYS A 670 20.04 14.21 -14.09
C LYS A 670 21.22 14.15 -13.10
N MET A 671 21.52 13.00 -12.52
CA MET A 671 22.66 12.87 -11.61
C MET A 671 23.95 12.29 -12.25
N GLY A 672 23.95 12.07 -13.53
CA GLY A 672 25.13 11.53 -14.25
C GLY A 672 25.67 12.47 -15.32
N GLY A 673 25.97 13.72 -14.99
CA GLY A 673 26.52 14.64 -16.00
C GLY A 673 26.95 15.98 -15.40
N GLY A 674 28.00 15.97 -14.65
CA GLY A 674 28.65 17.17 -14.15
C GLY A 674 30.14 16.94 -14.01
N GLY A 675 30.85 17.17 -15.06
CA GLY A 675 32.33 17.16 -15.06
C GLY A 675 32.91 17.87 -16.24
N GLY A 676 33.38 19.07 -16.05
CA GLY A 676 34.56 19.53 -16.75
C GLY A 676 34.43 20.64 -17.77
N GLY A 677 34.99 21.81 -17.45
CA GLY A 677 35.89 22.55 -18.29
C GLY A 677 35.34 23.77 -19.02
N GLY A 678 35.50 24.90 -18.55
CA GLY A 678 36.56 25.86 -18.70
C GLY A 678 36.56 26.67 -19.99
N GLY A 679 36.45 28.00 -19.86
CA GLY A 679 37.20 28.90 -20.71
C GLY A 679 36.42 29.75 -21.70
N GLY A 680 36.31 31.05 -21.39
CA GLY A 680 36.70 32.11 -22.30
C GLY A 680 35.66 32.67 -23.27
N GLY A 681 35.35 33.90 -23.05
CA GLY A 681 34.76 34.80 -24.02
C GLY A 681 33.56 35.56 -23.49
#